data_b613fe3148618b087ee78987bccbcc15
#
_entry.id   b613fe3148618b087ee78987bccbcc15
#
_cell.length_a   1.000
_cell.length_b   1.000
_cell.length_c   1.000
_cell.angle_alpha   90.00
_cell.angle_beta   90.00
_cell.angle_gamma   90.00
#
_symmetry.space_group_name_H-M   'P 1'
#
loop_
_entity.id
_entity.type
_entity.pdbx_description
1 polymer ?
#
loop_
_entity_poly.entity_id
_entity_poly.type
_entity_poly.pdbx_seq_one_letter_code
_entity_poly.pdbx_strand_id
1 'polypeptide(L)'
;MKPKFLFVTLLLCLLGGCSDYPAEKGLTKARLEHKQGRALYNINGKLFVPILYSPPFSISRSPYGEDGRINYSNFRDAGIDLVEMHMELRNAWNRDGTLNIPMVRHELISVLEGILEINPDAYFQVRVDFHAPRWWLDRYPAEMVHYARGPIDFGTTNDIGRAPNASLASERWQQEADVIVKQFLDYLQTTRVGKRVFSFLIGGACGSEWTYFGYKQEPDTGDAMTRRFRQWLADKYVTDVALQQAWNDPRVTIATAVVPDMEERRYNLGVFRDPQKERRILDYYHCHQETIESVINHFTQFFKENWPSDVLVGLFNGYLFSDNDFNSTGYLYFGRLLDSPYIDFFAGPYNYNYDARDAGGTSQPRSLVGSVNLHGKLFMTEQDRITHLIAQSRNNETTFTTDEQSVAMLRTNFAQLVSLASGYWFEEFSGFPGYAPYVAHEPLQEYAGNFNSPALMSEIGRQKRYYDQAVHHDYEREADVAFFYDFDTFYYLAEVDNRQTREIEYASNNWLTADAYRSGVSFDTYLYSDLRKVDLSRYKAVVFGTTYCISDEDMVFINDQVKKDGRLVIFNYAPAYTDGTKLDVRRIGKITEMEVRPIKITTPPVMTILGNHYGLEADGSPGRVPVSPLFEIDDAGVEVLGRYQGSDAVAVARKKQPDYTVVYAALPLRGPGMMRKLFREAGAHIYNDADDVVIAGGGIVCVATREDAGGPRTIHLRNGKQVELDMKPGTTVILDEHTGEILFD
;
A
#
# COMPACT_ATOMS: atom_id res chain seq x y z
N MET A 1 -35.64 86.68 2.58
CA MET A 1 -35.10 85.84 1.45
C MET A 1 -34.22 84.77 2.05
N LYS A 2 -34.64 83.52 2.02
CA LYS A 2 -33.88 82.38 2.53
C LYS A 2 -33.27 81.60 1.34
N PRO A 3 -32.01 81.19 1.34
CA PRO A 3 -31.46 80.35 0.30
C PRO A 3 -31.80 78.85 0.57
N LYS A 4 -32.26 78.19 -0.47
CA LYS A 4 -32.47 76.71 -0.49
C LYS A 4 -31.12 76.00 -0.68
N PHE A 5 -30.79 75.16 0.27
CA PHE A 5 -29.71 74.18 0.11
C PHE A 5 -30.22 72.94 -0.66
N LEU A 6 -29.57 72.65 -1.76
CA LEU A 6 -29.79 71.42 -2.57
C LEU A 6 -28.88 70.32 -2.06
N PHE A 7 -29.44 69.28 -1.46
CA PHE A 7 -28.67 68.04 -1.12
C PHE A 7 -28.55 67.15 -2.36
N VAL A 8 -27.34 66.98 -2.87
CA VAL A 8 -27.04 66.01 -3.86
C VAL A 8 -26.60 64.74 -3.13
N THR A 9 -27.45 63.72 -3.15
CA THR A 9 -27.14 62.40 -2.62
C THR A 9 -26.33 61.63 -3.69
N LEU A 10 -25.05 61.45 -3.43
CA LEU A 10 -24.17 60.63 -4.27
C LEU A 10 -24.42 59.15 -3.94
N LEU A 11 -25.12 58.45 -4.81
CA LEU A 11 -25.33 57.00 -4.72
C LEU A 11 -24.05 56.29 -5.24
N LEU A 12 -23.19 55.84 -4.33
CA LEU A 12 -22.09 54.95 -4.65
C LEU A 12 -22.66 53.55 -4.88
N CYS A 13 -22.85 53.16 -6.14
CA CYS A 13 -23.03 51.77 -6.52
C CYS A 13 -21.68 51.03 -6.35
N LEU A 14 -21.56 50.30 -5.25
CA LEU A 14 -20.58 49.26 -5.10
C LEU A 14 -20.97 48.12 -6.07
N LEU A 15 -20.38 48.12 -7.23
CA LEU A 15 -20.37 46.96 -8.11
C LEU A 15 -19.47 45.89 -7.47
N GLY A 16 -20.00 45.15 -6.51
CA GLY A 16 -19.50 43.85 -6.15
C GLY A 16 -19.86 42.90 -7.29
N GLY A 17 -18.88 42.52 -8.10
CA GLY A 17 -19.06 41.47 -9.06
C GLY A 17 -19.38 40.16 -8.33
N CYS A 18 -20.65 39.83 -8.22
CA CYS A 18 -21.06 38.43 -7.98
C CYS A 18 -20.74 37.70 -9.27
N SER A 19 -19.71 36.90 -9.27
CA SER A 19 -19.55 35.86 -10.28
C SER A 19 -20.77 34.93 -10.15
N ASP A 20 -21.62 34.93 -11.16
CA ASP A 20 -22.75 34.01 -11.29
C ASP A 20 -22.23 32.59 -11.54
N TYR A 21 -21.75 31.95 -10.46
CA TYR A 21 -21.59 30.49 -10.48
C TYR A 21 -22.97 29.86 -10.29
N PRO A 22 -23.32 28.81 -11.07
CA PRO A 22 -24.61 28.16 -10.91
C PRO A 22 -24.72 27.64 -9.47
N ALA A 23 -25.84 28.04 -8.83
CA ALA A 23 -26.12 27.59 -7.46
C ALA A 23 -26.25 26.07 -7.42
N GLU A 24 -25.33 25.40 -6.72
CA GLU A 24 -25.39 23.97 -6.54
C GLU A 24 -26.61 23.56 -5.74
N LYS A 25 -27.46 22.71 -6.33
CA LYS A 25 -28.75 22.31 -5.79
C LYS A 25 -28.71 21.16 -4.80
N GLY A 26 -27.58 20.90 -4.10
CA GLY A 26 -27.47 19.81 -3.13
C GLY A 26 -26.04 19.35 -2.90
N LEU A 27 -25.88 18.32 -2.08
CA LEU A 27 -24.59 17.65 -1.88
C LEU A 27 -24.26 16.78 -3.10
N THR A 28 -22.97 16.64 -3.38
CA THR A 28 -22.45 15.70 -4.37
C THR A 28 -22.85 14.27 -4.01
N LYS A 29 -23.22 13.49 -5.03
CA LYS A 29 -23.38 12.04 -4.93
C LYS A 29 -22.21 11.37 -5.63
N ALA A 30 -21.52 10.51 -4.90
CA ALA A 30 -20.37 9.80 -5.44
C ALA A 30 -20.41 8.31 -5.09
N ARG A 31 -20.05 7.48 -6.07
CA ARG A 31 -19.91 6.04 -5.91
C ARG A 31 -18.83 5.51 -6.85
N LEU A 32 -18.31 4.32 -6.56
CA LEU A 32 -17.55 3.57 -7.56
C LEU A 32 -18.53 3.04 -8.64
N GLU A 33 -18.11 3.14 -9.87
CA GLU A 33 -18.78 2.54 -11.01
C GLU A 33 -17.79 1.70 -11.79
N HIS A 34 -18.11 0.41 -11.90
CA HIS A 34 -17.31 -0.51 -12.70
C HIS A 34 -17.74 -0.44 -14.15
N LYS A 35 -16.85 0.07 -14.99
CA LYS A 35 -17.08 0.17 -16.42
C LYS A 35 -15.93 -0.48 -17.18
N GLN A 36 -16.28 -1.45 -17.99
CA GLN A 36 -15.30 -2.15 -18.83
C GLN A 36 -14.08 -2.65 -18.04
N GLY A 37 -14.34 -3.29 -16.89
CA GLY A 37 -13.33 -3.86 -16.00
C GLY A 37 -12.54 -2.87 -15.14
N ARG A 38 -12.81 -1.56 -15.23
CA ARG A 38 -12.15 -0.52 -14.43
C ARG A 38 -13.10 0.07 -13.39
N ALA A 39 -12.58 0.36 -12.20
CA ALA A 39 -13.28 1.14 -11.19
C ALA A 39 -13.07 2.65 -11.45
N LEU A 40 -14.16 3.39 -11.64
CA LEU A 40 -14.17 4.82 -11.90
C LEU A 40 -14.99 5.53 -10.81
N TYR A 41 -14.73 6.82 -10.62
CA TYR A 41 -15.59 7.65 -9.78
C TYR A 41 -16.78 8.13 -10.61
N ASN A 42 -17.99 7.74 -10.20
CA ASN A 42 -19.21 8.38 -10.68
C ASN A 42 -19.58 9.50 -9.72
N ILE A 43 -19.38 10.74 -10.16
CA ILE A 43 -19.70 11.96 -9.39
C ILE A 43 -20.86 12.67 -10.08
N ASN A 44 -22.02 12.71 -9.46
CA ASN A 44 -23.25 13.32 -10.00
C ASN A 44 -23.63 12.79 -11.40
N GLY A 45 -23.34 11.52 -11.70
CA GLY A 45 -23.62 10.90 -12.99
C GLY A 45 -22.54 11.09 -14.06
N LYS A 46 -21.49 11.89 -13.80
CA LYS A 46 -20.30 12.01 -14.64
C LYS A 46 -19.21 11.07 -14.17
N LEU A 47 -18.57 10.38 -15.09
CA LEU A 47 -17.44 9.49 -14.81
C LEU A 47 -16.13 10.27 -14.82
N PHE A 48 -15.30 9.99 -13.80
CA PHE A 48 -13.95 10.50 -13.65
C PHE A 48 -12.98 9.35 -13.50
N VAL A 49 -11.84 9.44 -14.17
CA VAL A 49 -10.69 8.57 -13.86
C VAL A 49 -10.14 8.93 -12.48
N PRO A 50 -9.70 7.95 -11.69
CA PRO A 50 -9.24 8.19 -10.32
C PRO A 50 -7.80 8.74 -10.30
N ILE A 51 -7.63 9.97 -10.77
CA ILE A 51 -6.36 10.73 -10.76
C ILE A 51 -6.63 12.05 -10.04
N LEU A 52 -5.88 12.30 -8.94
CA LEU A 52 -6.05 13.47 -8.09
C LEU A 52 -4.74 14.24 -7.95
N TYR A 53 -4.85 15.51 -7.54
CA TYR A 53 -3.74 16.31 -7.01
C TYR A 53 -3.90 16.47 -5.50
N SER A 54 -2.84 16.25 -4.74
CA SER A 54 -2.85 16.23 -3.27
C SER A 54 -1.69 17.02 -2.70
N PRO A 55 -1.88 18.28 -2.24
CA PRO A 55 -0.89 19.05 -1.51
C PRO A 55 -1.17 19.10 0.00
N PRO A 56 -1.19 17.99 0.76
CA PRO A 56 -1.75 17.95 2.12
C PRO A 56 -0.95 18.81 3.11
N PHE A 57 0.37 18.91 2.94
CA PHE A 57 1.28 19.51 3.92
C PHE A 57 2.24 20.53 3.29
N SER A 58 2.13 20.77 2.01
CA SER A 58 3.01 21.62 1.23
C SER A 58 2.74 23.12 1.48
N ILE A 59 3.74 23.98 1.29
CA ILE A 59 3.52 25.43 1.17
C ILE A 59 2.61 25.77 -0.01
N SER A 60 2.59 24.91 -1.03
CA SER A 60 1.70 25.01 -2.19
C SER A 60 0.24 24.72 -1.86
N ARG A 61 -0.07 24.30 -0.63
CA ARG A 61 -1.44 24.08 -0.16
C ARG A 61 -2.33 25.32 -0.26
N SER A 62 -1.74 26.50 -0.01
CA SER A 62 -2.50 27.74 -0.01
C SER A 62 -2.76 28.26 -1.43
N PRO A 63 -4.03 28.34 -1.89
CA PRO A 63 -4.36 28.89 -3.20
C PRO A 63 -4.18 30.42 -3.28
N TYR A 64 -3.92 31.07 -2.13
CA TYR A 64 -3.68 32.49 -2.03
C TYR A 64 -2.21 32.87 -2.17
N GLY A 65 -1.29 31.90 -2.04
CA GLY A 65 0.13 32.05 -2.36
C GLY A 65 0.41 31.86 -3.85
N GLU A 66 1.53 32.41 -4.34
CA GLU A 66 1.93 32.30 -5.75
C GLU A 66 2.12 30.85 -6.16
N ASP A 67 2.88 30.07 -5.37
CA ASP A 67 3.18 28.66 -5.63
C ASP A 67 1.92 27.80 -5.72
N GLY A 68 1.01 27.96 -4.77
CA GLY A 68 -0.27 27.23 -4.79
C GLY A 68 -1.12 27.57 -6.00
N ARG A 69 -1.21 28.86 -6.38
CA ARG A 69 -1.94 29.28 -7.57
C ARG A 69 -1.38 28.65 -8.84
N ILE A 70 -0.06 28.60 -8.97
CA ILE A 70 0.60 27.98 -10.12
C ILE A 70 0.27 26.48 -10.13
N ASN A 71 0.43 25.78 -9.02
CA ASN A 71 0.19 24.34 -8.94
C ASN A 71 -1.27 23.98 -9.27
N TYR A 72 -2.24 24.60 -8.63
CA TYR A 72 -3.66 24.35 -8.92
C TYR A 72 -4.03 24.70 -10.36
N SER A 73 -3.47 25.77 -10.92
CA SER A 73 -3.70 26.13 -12.32
C SER A 73 -3.12 25.10 -13.28
N ASN A 74 -1.90 24.64 -13.04
CA ASN A 74 -1.22 23.67 -13.89
C ASN A 74 -1.92 22.31 -13.88
N PHE A 75 -2.35 21.82 -12.71
CA PHE A 75 -3.11 20.57 -12.62
C PHE A 75 -4.50 20.68 -13.24
N ARG A 76 -5.22 21.82 -13.08
CA ARG A 76 -6.46 22.10 -13.82
C ARG A 76 -6.21 22.06 -15.33
N ASP A 77 -5.17 22.72 -15.82
CA ASP A 77 -4.85 22.79 -17.26
C ASP A 77 -4.41 21.45 -17.82
N ALA A 78 -3.87 20.56 -16.98
CA ALA A 78 -3.62 19.15 -17.29
C ALA A 78 -4.91 18.29 -17.28
N GLY A 79 -6.07 18.85 -16.91
CA GLY A 79 -7.37 18.17 -16.89
C GLY A 79 -7.66 17.41 -15.59
N ILE A 80 -6.98 17.76 -14.48
CA ILE A 80 -7.18 17.14 -13.18
C ILE A 80 -8.02 18.04 -12.29
N ASP A 81 -9.31 17.70 -12.18
CA ASP A 81 -10.32 18.44 -11.41
C ASP A 81 -10.55 17.84 -10.01
N LEU A 82 -9.95 16.68 -9.71
CA LEU A 82 -10.09 16.05 -8.40
C LEU A 82 -8.92 16.47 -7.52
N VAL A 83 -9.25 17.04 -6.35
CA VAL A 83 -8.24 17.54 -5.41
C VAL A 83 -8.46 16.92 -4.05
N GLU A 84 -7.38 16.41 -3.46
CA GLU A 84 -7.38 15.99 -2.07
C GLU A 84 -6.93 17.15 -1.17
N MET A 85 -7.52 17.24 0.03
CA MET A 85 -7.10 18.20 1.05
C MET A 85 -7.17 17.59 2.43
N HIS A 86 -6.11 17.73 3.20
CA HIS A 86 -5.99 17.19 4.55
C HIS A 86 -6.58 18.13 5.60
N MET A 87 -7.30 17.54 6.58
CA MET A 87 -7.79 18.19 7.80
C MET A 87 -7.40 17.38 9.04
N GLU A 88 -6.57 17.96 9.88
CA GLU A 88 -6.20 17.38 11.16
C GLU A 88 -7.17 17.85 12.25
N LEU A 89 -8.16 17.04 12.59
CA LEU A 89 -9.24 17.43 13.53
C LEU A 89 -8.76 17.67 14.97
N ARG A 90 -7.61 17.09 15.40
CA ARG A 90 -7.08 17.39 16.75
C ARG A 90 -6.81 18.88 16.97
N ASN A 91 -6.50 19.63 15.90
CA ASN A 91 -6.29 21.07 15.97
C ASN A 91 -7.59 21.83 16.17
N ALA A 92 -8.71 21.25 15.75
CA ALA A 92 -10.05 21.81 15.86
C ALA A 92 -10.88 21.21 17.01
N TRP A 93 -10.29 20.39 17.86
CA TRP A 93 -10.97 19.74 18.99
C TRP A 93 -10.76 20.54 20.28
N ASN A 94 -11.79 21.28 20.70
CA ASN A 94 -11.77 22.08 21.93
C ASN A 94 -11.85 21.19 23.20
N ARG A 95 -11.35 21.72 24.31
CA ARG A 95 -11.31 21.00 25.63
C ARG A 95 -12.69 20.68 26.21
N ASP A 96 -13.72 21.35 25.77
CA ASP A 96 -15.12 21.14 26.16
C ASP A 96 -15.86 20.12 25.25
N GLY A 97 -15.18 19.50 24.31
CA GLY A 97 -15.76 18.54 23.38
C GLY A 97 -16.48 19.18 22.19
N THR A 98 -16.32 20.49 21.97
CA THR A 98 -16.88 21.17 20.81
C THR A 98 -15.87 21.33 19.67
N LEU A 99 -16.38 21.45 18.46
CA LEU A 99 -15.57 21.73 17.27
C LEU A 99 -15.19 23.22 17.21
N ASN A 100 -13.92 23.52 16.99
CA ASN A 100 -13.42 24.86 16.71
C ASN A 100 -13.70 25.23 15.24
N ILE A 101 -14.90 25.71 14.97
CA ILE A 101 -15.34 26.12 13.63
C ILE A 101 -14.38 27.14 12.97
N PRO A 102 -13.89 28.20 13.67
CA PRO A 102 -12.89 29.12 13.12
C PRO A 102 -11.63 28.39 12.60
N MET A 103 -11.16 27.37 13.31
CA MET A 103 -10.00 26.55 12.88
C MET A 103 -10.31 25.76 11.63
N VAL A 104 -11.43 25.04 11.59
CA VAL A 104 -11.88 24.29 10.39
C VAL A 104 -12.03 25.23 9.20
N ARG A 105 -12.60 26.44 9.43
CA ARG A 105 -12.74 27.43 8.37
C ARG A 105 -11.38 27.88 7.84
N HIS A 106 -10.42 28.11 8.73
CA HIS A 106 -9.07 28.55 8.36
C HIS A 106 -8.29 27.47 7.63
N GLU A 107 -8.24 26.26 8.20
CA GLU A 107 -7.38 25.18 7.69
C GLU A 107 -7.95 24.42 6.49
N LEU A 108 -9.27 24.40 6.32
CA LEU A 108 -9.91 23.65 5.25
C LEU A 108 -10.80 24.50 4.35
N ILE A 109 -11.86 25.12 4.92
CA ILE A 109 -12.92 25.72 4.10
C ILE A 109 -12.37 26.84 3.22
N SER A 110 -11.59 27.78 3.78
CA SER A 110 -11.01 28.90 3.03
C SER A 110 -10.07 28.42 1.92
N VAL A 111 -9.29 27.38 2.18
CA VAL A 111 -8.41 26.79 1.18
C VAL A 111 -9.21 26.22 0.01
N LEU A 112 -10.24 25.42 0.29
CA LEU A 112 -11.11 24.85 -0.73
C LEU A 112 -11.91 25.92 -1.50
N GLU A 113 -12.36 26.98 -0.83
CA GLU A 113 -13.00 28.14 -1.47
C GLU A 113 -12.05 28.81 -2.47
N GLY A 114 -10.78 29.03 -2.08
CA GLY A 114 -9.77 29.59 -2.98
C GLY A 114 -9.39 28.67 -4.14
N ILE A 115 -9.41 27.34 -3.95
CA ILE A 115 -9.23 26.41 -5.07
C ILE A 115 -10.37 26.54 -6.07
N LEU A 116 -11.63 26.70 -5.61
CA LEU A 116 -12.77 26.92 -6.51
C LEU A 116 -12.70 28.24 -7.29
N GLU A 117 -11.95 29.24 -6.81
CA GLU A 117 -11.68 30.46 -7.58
C GLU A 117 -10.72 30.20 -8.75
N ILE A 118 -9.81 29.22 -8.60
CA ILE A 118 -8.83 28.83 -9.63
C ILE A 118 -9.44 27.78 -10.57
N ASN A 119 -10.08 26.76 -10.00
CA ASN A 119 -10.74 25.67 -10.73
C ASN A 119 -12.20 25.53 -10.25
N PRO A 120 -13.17 26.18 -10.94
CA PRO A 120 -14.58 26.11 -10.59
C PRO A 120 -15.20 24.70 -10.73
N ASP A 121 -14.57 23.81 -11.48
CA ASP A 121 -15.03 22.45 -11.71
C ASP A 121 -14.47 21.44 -10.69
N ALA A 122 -13.63 21.87 -9.75
CA ALA A 122 -13.00 21.00 -8.78
C ALA A 122 -14.01 20.28 -7.86
N TYR A 123 -13.74 19.01 -7.58
CA TYR A 123 -14.35 18.20 -6.52
C TYR A 123 -13.28 17.78 -5.51
N PHE A 124 -13.73 17.56 -4.26
CA PHE A 124 -12.80 17.37 -3.16
C PHE A 124 -12.90 15.99 -2.53
N GLN A 125 -11.75 15.35 -2.35
CA GLN A 125 -11.52 14.31 -1.37
C GLN A 125 -10.99 14.97 -0.11
N VAL A 126 -11.63 14.76 1.03
CA VAL A 126 -11.14 15.31 2.30
C VAL A 126 -10.45 14.20 3.08
N ARG A 127 -9.13 14.33 3.26
CA ARG A 127 -8.36 13.49 4.16
C ARG A 127 -8.60 13.99 5.58
N VAL A 128 -9.15 13.14 6.44
CA VAL A 128 -9.55 13.52 7.80
C VAL A 128 -8.79 12.65 8.82
N ASP A 129 -7.91 13.29 9.57
CA ASP A 129 -7.22 12.66 10.69
C ASP A 129 -7.83 13.13 12.01
N PHE A 130 -8.25 12.21 12.86
CA PHE A 130 -8.92 12.51 14.13
C PHE A 130 -8.16 11.98 15.34
N HIS A 131 -6.84 12.16 15.33
CA HIS A 131 -5.98 11.89 16.47
C HIS A 131 -6.44 12.63 17.72
N ALA A 132 -6.20 12.03 18.91
CA ALA A 132 -6.49 12.70 20.15
C ALA A 132 -5.56 13.92 20.36
N PRO A 133 -6.09 15.11 20.72
CA PRO A 133 -5.25 16.25 21.02
C PRO A 133 -4.44 16.06 22.28
N ARG A 134 -3.31 16.75 22.41
CA ARG A 134 -2.40 16.62 23.56
C ARG A 134 -3.08 16.79 24.90
N TRP A 135 -3.97 17.78 25.04
CA TRP A 135 -4.71 18.01 26.27
C TRP A 135 -5.61 16.83 26.67
N TRP A 136 -6.11 16.06 25.68
CA TRP A 136 -6.91 14.86 25.92
C TRP A 136 -6.03 13.72 26.46
N LEU A 137 -4.86 13.51 25.86
CA LEU A 137 -3.90 12.53 26.31
C LEU A 137 -3.40 12.81 27.75
N ASP A 138 -3.12 14.10 28.05
CA ASP A 138 -2.73 14.52 29.41
C ASP A 138 -3.84 14.28 30.44
N ARG A 139 -5.10 14.36 30.02
CA ARG A 139 -6.28 14.13 30.86
C ARG A 139 -6.56 12.65 31.08
N TYR A 140 -6.27 11.81 30.09
CA TYR A 140 -6.60 10.38 30.09
C TYR A 140 -5.38 9.50 29.79
N PRO A 141 -4.35 9.50 30.62
CA PRO A 141 -3.11 8.76 30.34
C PRO A 141 -3.31 7.24 30.28
N ALA A 142 -4.33 6.68 30.94
CA ALA A 142 -4.68 5.26 30.87
C ALA A 142 -5.34 4.85 29.53
N GLU A 143 -5.66 5.82 28.67
CA GLU A 143 -6.24 5.60 27.35
C GLU A 143 -5.22 5.81 26.21
N MET A 144 -3.95 6.06 26.56
CA MET A 144 -2.88 6.23 25.59
C MET A 144 -2.30 4.87 25.14
N VAL A 145 -1.77 4.87 23.92
CA VAL A 145 -0.91 3.76 23.46
C VAL A 145 0.37 3.72 24.29
N HIS A 146 0.75 2.52 24.72
CA HIS A 146 2.04 2.26 25.34
C HIS A 146 2.83 1.26 24.50
N TYR A 147 4.15 1.32 24.60
CA TYR A 147 5.04 0.50 23.80
C TYR A 147 5.81 -0.48 24.67
N ALA A 148 6.03 -1.70 24.20
CA ALA A 148 6.73 -2.73 24.96
C ALA A 148 8.21 -2.37 25.22
N ARG A 149 8.82 -1.54 24.37
CA ARG A 149 10.18 -1.01 24.55
C ARG A 149 10.24 0.23 25.45
N GLY A 150 9.12 0.63 26.02
CA GLY A 150 9.02 1.83 26.87
C GLY A 150 8.45 3.04 26.12
N PRO A 151 8.43 4.21 26.76
CA PRO A 151 7.89 5.42 26.16
C PRO A 151 8.72 5.85 24.95
N ILE A 152 8.04 6.27 23.91
CA ILE A 152 8.68 6.89 22.75
C ILE A 152 8.66 8.40 22.95
N ASP A 153 9.83 9.01 22.97
CA ASP A 153 9.96 10.47 22.92
C ASP A 153 9.98 10.91 21.45
N PHE A 154 8.84 11.34 20.95
CA PHE A 154 8.71 11.89 19.60
C PHE A 154 9.14 13.36 19.51
N GLY A 155 9.68 13.94 20.59
CA GLY A 155 10.01 15.35 20.66
C GLY A 155 8.78 16.25 20.72
N THR A 156 9.03 17.57 20.68
CA THR A 156 7.97 18.61 20.69
C THR A 156 7.49 18.99 19.31
N THR A 157 7.92 18.32 18.26
CA THR A 157 7.60 18.67 16.89
C THR A 157 6.16 18.24 16.56
N ASN A 158 5.43 19.15 15.93
CA ASN A 158 4.09 18.90 15.37
C ASN A 158 4.13 17.96 14.15
N ASP A 159 5.09 17.03 14.12
CA ASP A 159 5.21 16.10 13.02
C ASP A 159 3.97 15.20 12.99
N ILE A 160 3.39 15.15 11.85
CA ILE A 160 2.20 14.40 11.50
C ILE A 160 2.38 12.95 11.93
N GLY A 161 1.48 12.50 12.81
CA GLY A 161 1.44 11.15 13.27
C GLY A 161 2.57 10.68 14.21
N ARG A 162 3.57 11.52 14.49
CA ARG A 162 4.68 11.19 15.39
C ARG A 162 4.44 11.56 16.84
N ALA A 163 3.31 12.20 17.15
CA ALA A 163 2.92 12.51 18.51
C ALA A 163 2.40 11.28 19.26
N PRO A 164 2.43 11.27 20.59
CA PRO A 164 1.68 10.29 21.37
C PRO A 164 0.22 10.26 20.93
N ASN A 165 -0.35 9.06 20.83
CA ASN A 165 -1.73 8.87 20.37
C ASN A 165 -2.57 8.17 21.45
N ALA A 166 -3.89 8.25 21.30
CA ALA A 166 -4.80 7.35 22.01
C ALA A 166 -4.54 5.90 21.57
N SER A 167 -4.76 4.96 22.47
CA SER A 167 -4.86 3.55 22.12
C SER A 167 -6.07 3.35 21.19
N LEU A 168 -5.90 2.62 20.09
CA LEU A 168 -7.02 2.23 19.24
C LEU A 168 -8.02 1.34 19.97
N ALA A 169 -7.60 0.69 21.05
CA ALA A 169 -8.46 -0.05 21.97
C ALA A 169 -9.25 0.84 22.95
N SER A 170 -9.09 2.16 22.93
CA SER A 170 -9.79 3.07 23.83
C SER A 170 -11.22 3.36 23.35
N GLU A 171 -12.19 2.72 23.97
CA GLU A 171 -13.61 3.02 23.70
C GLU A 171 -13.97 4.49 24.01
N ARG A 172 -13.33 5.08 25.02
CA ARG A 172 -13.50 6.52 25.35
C ARG A 172 -13.08 7.40 24.18
N TRP A 173 -11.89 7.14 23.61
CA TRP A 173 -11.42 7.92 22.46
C TRP A 173 -12.36 7.78 21.27
N GLN A 174 -12.78 6.55 20.97
CA GLN A 174 -13.71 6.31 19.87
C GLN A 174 -15.02 7.11 20.04
N GLN A 175 -15.64 7.05 21.23
CA GLN A 175 -16.89 7.78 21.54
C GLN A 175 -16.71 9.30 21.47
N GLU A 176 -15.62 9.85 22.00
CA GLU A 176 -15.37 11.28 21.97
C GLU A 176 -14.94 11.76 20.58
N ALA A 177 -14.24 10.93 19.78
CA ALA A 177 -13.93 11.19 18.39
C ALA A 177 -15.19 11.18 17.51
N ASP A 178 -16.15 10.28 17.73
CA ASP A 178 -17.46 10.28 17.06
C ASP A 178 -18.15 11.63 17.18
N VAL A 179 -18.13 12.21 18.39
CA VAL A 179 -18.76 13.52 18.65
C VAL A 179 -18.12 14.63 17.82
N ILE A 180 -16.79 14.65 17.73
CA ILE A 180 -16.06 15.67 16.95
C ILE A 180 -16.23 15.46 15.45
N VAL A 181 -16.11 14.22 14.99
CA VAL A 181 -16.33 13.88 13.58
C VAL A 181 -17.75 14.23 13.15
N LYS A 182 -18.76 13.93 13.99
CA LYS A 182 -20.15 14.31 13.70
C LYS A 182 -20.33 15.81 13.56
N GLN A 183 -19.79 16.60 14.49
CA GLN A 183 -19.86 18.07 14.41
C GLN A 183 -19.12 18.60 13.17
N PHE A 184 -17.98 17.98 12.80
CA PHE A 184 -17.25 18.34 11.60
C PHE A 184 -18.08 18.06 10.32
N LEU A 185 -18.66 16.88 10.19
CA LEU A 185 -19.50 16.50 9.05
C LEU A 185 -20.74 17.40 8.97
N ASP A 186 -21.39 17.68 10.12
CA ASP A 186 -22.56 18.55 10.18
C ASP A 186 -22.22 19.99 9.76
N TYR A 187 -21.05 20.50 10.13
CA TYR A 187 -20.60 21.82 9.70
C TYR A 187 -20.23 21.82 8.21
N LEU A 188 -19.41 20.87 7.77
CA LEU A 188 -18.91 20.82 6.40
C LEU A 188 -20.04 20.78 5.37
N GLN A 189 -21.08 19.97 5.58
CA GLN A 189 -22.21 19.85 4.66
C GLN A 189 -22.99 21.16 4.47
N THR A 190 -22.93 22.11 5.43
CA THR A 190 -23.58 23.41 5.32
C THR A 190 -22.82 24.41 4.45
N THR A 191 -21.55 24.11 4.15
CA THR A 191 -20.67 25.02 3.41
C THR A 191 -20.80 24.83 1.89
N ARG A 192 -20.39 25.87 1.13
CA ARG A 192 -20.33 25.77 -0.33
C ARG A 192 -19.40 24.63 -0.78
N VAL A 193 -18.25 24.51 -0.15
CA VAL A 193 -17.24 23.49 -0.50
C VAL A 193 -17.68 22.08 -0.09
N GLY A 194 -18.44 21.93 0.99
CA GLY A 194 -19.01 20.65 1.39
C GLY A 194 -19.93 20.05 0.32
N LYS A 195 -20.57 20.90 -0.50
CA LYS A 195 -21.38 20.46 -1.65
C LYS A 195 -20.53 19.84 -2.78
N ARG A 196 -19.22 20.02 -2.75
CA ARG A 196 -18.25 19.48 -3.71
C ARG A 196 -17.43 18.32 -3.17
N VAL A 197 -17.68 17.90 -1.93
CA VAL A 197 -17.02 16.72 -1.35
C VAL A 197 -17.61 15.47 -1.97
N PHE A 198 -16.75 14.64 -2.58
CA PHE A 198 -17.13 13.38 -3.18
C PHE A 198 -16.56 12.17 -2.41
N SER A 199 -15.53 12.39 -1.58
CA SER A 199 -14.81 11.32 -0.90
C SER A 199 -14.21 11.77 0.42
N PHE A 200 -14.10 10.83 1.36
CA PHE A 200 -13.29 10.94 2.57
C PHE A 200 -12.19 9.88 2.57
N LEU A 201 -10.96 10.30 2.87
CA LEU A 201 -9.86 9.42 3.23
C LEU A 201 -9.63 9.58 4.73
N ILE A 202 -9.80 8.52 5.52
CA ILE A 202 -9.84 8.64 6.98
C ILE A 202 -8.67 7.96 7.66
N GLY A 203 -8.14 8.60 8.70
CA GLY A 203 -7.02 8.11 9.49
C GLY A 203 -7.16 8.41 10.97
N GLY A 204 -6.62 7.53 11.81
CA GLY A 204 -6.77 7.63 13.26
C GLY A 204 -5.53 7.36 14.10
N ALA A 205 -4.41 6.92 13.52
CA ALA A 205 -3.26 6.50 14.30
C ALA A 205 -1.94 7.19 13.92
N CYS A 206 -1.54 7.22 12.65
CA CYS A 206 -0.28 7.82 12.23
C CYS A 206 -0.39 8.34 10.81
N GLY A 207 -0.22 9.64 10.61
CA GLY A 207 -0.13 10.22 9.26
C GLY A 207 -1.24 9.80 8.29
N SER A 208 -2.47 9.69 8.77
CA SER A 208 -3.65 9.13 8.08
C SER A 208 -3.68 7.60 7.99
N GLU A 209 -2.69 6.90 8.50
CA GLU A 209 -2.66 5.44 8.55
C GLU A 209 -3.34 4.88 9.82
N TRP A 210 -3.61 3.58 9.83
CA TRP A 210 -4.19 2.85 10.95
C TRP A 210 -3.16 1.97 11.66
N THR A 211 -1.90 2.34 11.57
CA THR A 211 -0.79 1.77 12.33
C THR A 211 -0.19 2.82 13.25
N TYR A 212 0.32 2.43 14.41
CA TYR A 212 1.02 3.39 15.26
C TYR A 212 2.37 3.77 14.65
N PHE A 213 2.75 5.04 14.71
CA PHE A 213 4.04 5.50 14.20
C PHE A 213 5.22 4.70 14.75
N GLY A 214 5.14 4.33 16.01
CA GLY A 214 6.15 3.52 16.69
C GLY A 214 5.90 2.01 16.61
N TYR A 215 5.29 1.47 15.55
CA TYR A 215 4.95 0.04 15.49
C TYR A 215 6.16 -0.87 15.76
N LYS A 216 7.37 -0.50 15.33
CA LYS A 216 8.63 -1.22 15.63
C LYS A 216 9.02 -1.21 17.13
N GLN A 217 8.34 -0.44 17.95
CA GLN A 217 8.48 -0.41 19.41
C GLN A 217 7.46 -1.31 20.11
N GLU A 218 6.82 -2.18 19.36
CA GLU A 218 5.91 -3.22 19.84
C GLU A 218 4.72 -2.69 20.66
N PRO A 219 3.81 -1.88 20.07
CA PRO A 219 2.56 -1.48 20.69
C PRO A 219 1.58 -2.68 20.79
N ASP A 220 0.48 -2.59 21.47
CA ASP A 220 0.09 -1.65 22.51
C ASP A 220 0.11 -2.39 23.85
N THR A 221 0.83 -1.87 24.85
CA THR A 221 0.92 -2.47 26.18
C THR A 221 0.14 -1.67 27.23
N GLY A 222 -0.67 -0.72 26.79
CA GLY A 222 -1.44 0.17 27.64
C GLY A 222 -2.64 -0.49 28.33
N ASP A 223 -3.21 0.25 29.29
CA ASP A 223 -4.37 -0.21 30.06
C ASP A 223 -5.60 -0.45 29.17
N ALA A 224 -5.82 0.40 28.17
CA ALA A 224 -6.93 0.24 27.23
C ALA A 224 -6.80 -1.09 26.47
N MET A 225 -5.63 -1.37 25.91
CA MET A 225 -5.37 -2.63 25.21
C MET A 225 -5.43 -3.83 26.13
N THR A 226 -4.96 -3.71 27.37
CA THR A 226 -5.07 -4.79 28.37
C THR A 226 -6.54 -5.11 28.68
N ARG A 227 -7.41 -4.09 28.80
CA ARG A 227 -8.87 -4.31 28.98
C ARG A 227 -9.46 -5.04 27.77
N ARG A 228 -9.14 -4.58 26.56
CA ARG A 228 -9.59 -5.18 25.31
C ARG A 228 -9.11 -6.62 25.18
N PHE A 229 -7.86 -6.90 25.52
CA PHE A 229 -7.29 -8.26 25.47
C PHE A 229 -8.01 -9.22 26.42
N ARG A 230 -8.31 -8.80 27.65
CA ARG A 230 -9.11 -9.61 28.58
C ARG A 230 -10.51 -9.91 28.04
N GLN A 231 -11.17 -8.93 27.44
CA GLN A 231 -12.47 -9.16 26.82
C GLN A 231 -12.34 -10.17 25.67
N TRP A 232 -11.37 -9.99 24.79
CA TRP A 232 -11.11 -10.91 23.67
C TRP A 232 -10.83 -12.35 24.15
N LEU A 233 -10.06 -12.50 25.21
CA LEU A 233 -9.80 -13.81 25.84
C LEU A 233 -11.08 -14.42 26.43
N ALA A 234 -11.95 -13.59 27.04
CA ALA A 234 -13.25 -14.06 27.55
C ALA A 234 -14.15 -14.57 26.42
N ASP A 235 -14.19 -13.87 25.30
CA ASP A 235 -14.97 -14.26 24.12
C ASP A 235 -14.40 -15.55 23.50
N LYS A 236 -13.09 -15.70 23.43
CA LYS A 236 -12.42 -16.84 22.83
C LYS A 236 -12.43 -18.10 23.68
N TYR A 237 -12.09 -17.98 24.97
CA TYR A 237 -11.87 -19.14 25.84
C TYR A 237 -13.03 -19.44 26.79
N VAL A 238 -13.88 -18.45 27.04
CA VAL A 238 -15.08 -18.54 27.90
C VAL A 238 -14.75 -18.82 29.38
N THR A 239 -13.74 -19.67 29.66
CA THR A 239 -13.37 -20.07 31.04
C THR A 239 -11.86 -19.94 31.28
N ASP A 240 -11.50 -19.68 32.53
CA ASP A 240 -10.08 -19.66 32.97
C ASP A 240 -9.40 -21.01 32.71
N VAL A 241 -10.11 -22.13 32.89
CA VAL A 241 -9.57 -23.47 32.65
C VAL A 241 -9.16 -23.66 31.18
N ALA A 242 -9.98 -23.23 30.26
CA ALA A 242 -9.65 -23.33 28.83
C ALA A 242 -8.44 -22.44 28.49
N LEU A 243 -8.35 -21.23 29.04
CA LEU A 243 -7.20 -20.35 28.88
C LEU A 243 -5.92 -20.96 29.46
N GLN A 244 -5.99 -21.52 30.68
CA GLN A 244 -4.86 -22.19 31.36
C GLN A 244 -4.32 -23.35 30.54
N GLN A 245 -5.20 -24.14 29.94
CA GLN A 245 -4.83 -25.25 29.05
C GLN A 245 -4.17 -24.74 27.78
N ALA A 246 -4.74 -23.72 27.15
CA ALA A 246 -4.21 -23.14 25.91
C ALA A 246 -2.82 -22.51 26.07
N TRP A 247 -2.59 -21.83 27.20
CA TRP A 247 -1.32 -21.16 27.48
C TRP A 247 -0.34 -22.03 28.28
N ASN A 248 -0.78 -23.22 28.71
CA ASN A 248 -0.02 -24.11 29.57
C ASN A 248 0.50 -23.39 30.84
N ASP A 249 -0.34 -22.51 31.42
CA ASP A 249 -0.08 -21.80 32.67
C ASP A 249 -1.29 -21.92 33.62
N PRO A 250 -1.20 -22.74 34.69
CA PRO A 250 -2.32 -22.96 35.58
C PRO A 250 -2.63 -21.77 36.49
N ARG A 251 -1.83 -20.70 36.49
CA ARG A 251 -1.98 -19.52 37.32
C ARG A 251 -2.74 -18.39 36.65
N VAL A 252 -2.82 -18.40 35.29
CA VAL A 252 -3.47 -17.34 34.56
C VAL A 252 -4.97 -17.41 34.73
N THR A 253 -5.62 -16.26 34.77
CA THR A 253 -7.07 -16.14 34.64
C THR A 253 -7.36 -15.06 33.57
N ILE A 254 -8.52 -15.09 32.99
CA ILE A 254 -8.98 -14.06 32.05
C ILE A 254 -8.88 -12.68 32.72
N ALA A 255 -9.28 -12.56 33.97
CA ALA A 255 -9.28 -11.31 34.72
C ALA A 255 -7.87 -10.77 35.00
N THR A 256 -6.84 -11.63 35.12
CA THR A 256 -5.46 -11.24 35.45
C THR A 256 -4.52 -11.23 34.25
N ALA A 257 -4.98 -11.71 33.09
CA ALA A 257 -4.18 -11.71 31.88
C ALA A 257 -3.73 -10.28 31.52
N VAL A 258 -2.48 -10.16 31.07
CA VAL A 258 -1.88 -8.91 30.58
C VAL A 258 -1.28 -9.13 29.21
N VAL A 259 -1.11 -8.07 28.46
CA VAL A 259 -0.41 -8.08 27.18
C VAL A 259 1.01 -8.63 27.37
N PRO A 260 1.52 -9.51 26.49
CA PRO A 260 2.90 -9.99 26.57
C PRO A 260 3.91 -8.85 26.53
N ASP A 261 4.92 -8.93 27.38
CA ASP A 261 6.00 -7.95 27.41
C ASP A 261 7.02 -8.17 26.28
N MET A 262 8.03 -7.32 26.23
CA MET A 262 9.06 -7.36 25.19
C MET A 262 9.88 -8.65 25.21
N GLU A 263 10.22 -9.17 26.42
CA GLU A 263 11.03 -10.38 26.55
C GLU A 263 10.24 -11.63 26.10
N GLU A 264 8.94 -11.65 26.36
CA GLU A 264 8.05 -12.72 25.88
C GLU A 264 7.88 -12.68 24.36
N ARG A 265 7.78 -11.49 23.74
CA ARG A 265 7.62 -11.35 22.29
C ARG A 265 8.90 -11.66 21.51
N ARG A 266 10.06 -11.51 22.16
CA ARG A 266 11.35 -11.81 21.54
C ARG A 266 11.55 -13.30 21.41
N TYR A 267 11.96 -13.73 20.21
CA TYR A 267 12.26 -15.14 19.92
C TYR A 267 13.55 -15.23 19.10
N ASN A 268 14.57 -15.91 19.65
CA ASN A 268 15.89 -15.91 19.03
C ASN A 268 16.30 -17.27 18.45
N LEU A 269 15.38 -18.25 18.40
CA LEU A 269 15.69 -19.62 17.98
C LEU A 269 15.45 -19.89 16.50
N GLY A 270 14.90 -18.94 15.75
CA GLY A 270 14.64 -19.09 14.33
C GLY A 270 13.60 -18.11 13.80
N VAL A 271 13.16 -18.36 12.57
CA VAL A 271 12.18 -17.54 11.85
C VAL A 271 10.76 -17.74 12.39
N PHE A 272 10.42 -18.98 12.79
CA PHE A 272 9.05 -19.34 13.15
C PHE A 272 8.80 -19.42 14.64
N ARG A 273 7.67 -18.92 15.09
CA ARG A 273 7.09 -19.16 16.41
C ARG A 273 6.46 -20.55 16.47
N ASP A 274 6.63 -21.23 17.58
CA ASP A 274 5.97 -22.51 17.85
C ASP A 274 4.54 -22.27 18.39
N PRO A 275 3.47 -22.56 17.63
CA PRO A 275 2.10 -22.28 18.06
C PRO A 275 1.70 -22.98 19.37
N GLN A 276 2.35 -24.08 19.71
CA GLN A 276 2.07 -24.83 20.94
C GLN A 276 2.70 -24.19 22.19
N LYS A 277 3.83 -23.50 22.00
CA LYS A 277 4.58 -22.89 23.13
C LYS A 277 4.28 -21.41 23.32
N GLU A 278 3.95 -20.72 22.23
CA GLU A 278 3.84 -19.26 22.20
C GLU A 278 2.39 -18.78 21.97
N ARG A 279 1.39 -19.60 22.35
CA ARG A 279 -0.04 -19.30 22.16
C ARG A 279 -0.45 -17.94 22.71
N ARG A 280 0.07 -17.53 23.87
CA ARG A 280 -0.21 -16.23 24.47
C ARG A 280 0.17 -15.07 23.57
N ILE A 281 1.31 -15.16 22.89
CA ILE A 281 1.80 -14.13 21.97
C ILE A 281 0.93 -14.07 20.71
N LEU A 282 0.58 -15.25 20.16
CA LEU A 282 -0.31 -15.35 19.00
C LEU A 282 -1.70 -14.77 19.32
N ASP A 283 -2.26 -15.10 20.49
CA ASP A 283 -3.55 -14.57 20.95
C ASP A 283 -3.52 -13.05 21.06
N TYR A 284 -2.42 -12.49 21.57
CA TYR A 284 -2.28 -11.04 21.63
C TYR A 284 -2.22 -10.39 20.24
N TYR A 285 -1.42 -10.92 19.32
CA TYR A 285 -1.34 -10.36 17.98
C TYR A 285 -2.68 -10.45 17.23
N HIS A 286 -3.41 -11.56 17.36
CA HIS A 286 -4.77 -11.65 16.81
C HIS A 286 -5.70 -10.60 17.44
N CYS A 287 -5.69 -10.43 18.76
CA CYS A 287 -6.49 -9.41 19.43
C CYS A 287 -6.12 -7.99 18.98
N HIS A 288 -4.82 -7.71 18.82
CA HIS A 288 -4.33 -6.40 18.36
C HIS A 288 -4.84 -6.07 16.95
N GLN A 289 -4.67 -6.98 16.01
CA GLN A 289 -5.09 -6.80 14.63
C GLN A 289 -6.63 -6.71 14.51
N GLU A 290 -7.38 -7.54 15.23
CA GLU A 290 -8.84 -7.50 15.27
C GLU A 290 -9.37 -6.20 15.88
N THR A 291 -8.64 -5.64 16.85
CA THR A 291 -8.98 -4.33 17.42
C THR A 291 -8.86 -3.23 16.37
N ILE A 292 -7.79 -3.22 15.60
CA ILE A 292 -7.58 -2.22 14.55
C ILE A 292 -8.64 -2.37 13.44
N GLU A 293 -8.92 -3.59 13.00
CA GLU A 293 -9.96 -3.89 12.02
C GLU A 293 -11.34 -3.40 12.48
N SER A 294 -11.69 -3.66 13.74
CA SER A 294 -12.95 -3.22 14.35
C SER A 294 -13.08 -1.70 14.37
N VAL A 295 -12.02 -0.97 14.73
CA VAL A 295 -11.99 0.51 14.77
C VAL A 295 -12.10 1.11 13.36
N ILE A 296 -11.42 0.52 12.39
CA ILE A 296 -11.53 0.93 10.98
C ILE A 296 -12.99 0.80 10.51
N ASN A 297 -13.62 -0.37 10.73
CA ASN A 297 -15.01 -0.59 10.35
C ASN A 297 -15.97 0.37 11.07
N HIS A 298 -15.73 0.63 12.37
CA HIS A 298 -16.53 1.60 13.13
C HIS A 298 -16.51 2.98 12.47
N PHE A 299 -15.34 3.55 12.20
CA PHE A 299 -15.26 4.90 11.66
C PHE A 299 -15.66 4.98 10.17
N THR A 300 -15.35 3.98 9.36
CA THR A 300 -15.82 3.96 7.95
C THR A 300 -17.34 3.91 7.87
N GLN A 301 -17.97 3.10 8.70
CA GLN A 301 -19.42 3.08 8.85
C GLN A 301 -19.94 4.44 9.35
N PHE A 302 -19.31 5.02 10.38
CA PHE A 302 -19.72 6.30 10.96
C PHE A 302 -19.73 7.42 9.91
N PHE A 303 -18.70 7.53 9.07
CA PHE A 303 -18.66 8.52 7.99
C PHE A 303 -19.78 8.29 6.96
N LYS A 304 -20.00 7.04 6.53
CA LYS A 304 -21.08 6.69 5.58
C LYS A 304 -22.46 7.04 6.12
N GLU A 305 -22.73 6.75 7.39
CA GLU A 305 -24.05 6.96 7.99
C GLU A 305 -24.33 8.42 8.37
N ASN A 306 -23.28 9.21 8.64
CA ASN A 306 -23.43 10.59 9.08
C ASN A 306 -23.22 11.63 7.96
N TRP A 307 -22.82 11.22 6.75
CA TRP A 307 -22.85 12.07 5.58
C TRP A 307 -24.18 11.88 4.83
N PRO A 308 -24.96 12.96 4.59
CA PRO A 308 -26.35 12.82 4.12
C PRO A 308 -26.47 12.62 2.60
N SER A 309 -25.45 12.09 1.94
CA SER A 309 -25.41 11.78 0.50
C SER A 309 -24.51 10.57 0.27
N ASP A 310 -24.65 9.93 -0.89
CA ASP A 310 -23.70 8.91 -1.30
C ASP A 310 -22.31 9.52 -1.39
N VAL A 311 -21.35 8.97 -0.65
CA VAL A 311 -19.96 9.44 -0.57
C VAL A 311 -19.00 8.27 -0.57
N LEU A 312 -17.83 8.42 -1.15
CA LEU A 312 -16.77 7.42 -1.08
C LEU A 312 -15.99 7.55 0.22
N VAL A 313 -15.65 6.41 0.82
CA VAL A 313 -14.81 6.36 2.02
C VAL A 313 -13.66 5.38 1.77
N GLY A 314 -12.44 5.84 2.02
CA GLY A 314 -11.24 5.02 1.90
C GLY A 314 -10.25 5.27 3.02
N LEU A 315 -9.19 4.48 3.04
CA LEU A 315 -8.15 4.52 4.05
C LEU A 315 -6.82 3.95 3.53
N PHE A 316 -5.74 4.32 4.19
CA PHE A 316 -4.45 3.67 3.99
C PHE A 316 -4.42 2.32 4.69
N ASN A 317 -4.27 1.23 3.93
CA ASN A 317 -4.12 -0.13 4.46
C ASN A 317 -3.66 -1.13 3.40
N GLY A 318 -3.35 -2.35 3.84
CA GLY A 318 -3.03 -3.49 2.98
C GLY A 318 -1.60 -3.51 2.48
N TYR A 319 -0.67 -2.91 3.20
CA TYR A 319 0.74 -2.90 2.84
C TYR A 319 1.35 -4.29 3.04
N LEU A 320 2.02 -4.77 2.01
CA LEU A 320 2.79 -6.01 2.04
C LEU A 320 4.23 -5.76 1.55
N PHE A 321 4.34 -5.07 0.41
CA PHE A 321 5.61 -4.83 -0.21
C PHE A 321 6.31 -3.64 0.43
N SER A 322 7.58 -3.78 0.79
CA SER A 322 8.44 -2.83 1.51
C SER A 322 8.26 -2.71 3.02
N ASP A 323 7.24 -3.30 3.61
CA ASP A 323 7.10 -3.34 5.08
C ASP A 323 7.66 -4.61 5.70
N ASN A 324 7.80 -4.56 7.03
CA ASN A 324 8.17 -5.65 7.90
C ASN A 324 7.59 -5.37 9.30
N ASP A 325 7.76 -6.31 10.26
CA ASP A 325 7.16 -6.24 11.59
C ASP A 325 5.61 -6.22 11.53
N PHE A 326 5.02 -7.06 10.67
CA PHE A 326 3.58 -7.08 10.36
C PHE A 326 2.69 -7.31 11.58
N ASN A 327 3.16 -8.07 12.58
CA ASN A 327 2.40 -8.34 13.80
C ASN A 327 2.03 -7.07 14.56
N SER A 328 2.84 -6.02 14.45
CA SER A 328 2.66 -4.75 15.14
C SER A 328 2.02 -3.66 14.29
N THR A 329 1.75 -3.93 13.00
CA THR A 329 1.01 -3.04 12.09
C THR A 329 -0.49 -3.30 12.18
N GLY A 330 -1.29 -2.68 11.32
CA GLY A 330 -2.74 -2.88 11.21
C GLY A 330 -3.17 -3.59 9.92
N TYR A 331 -2.30 -4.43 9.31
CA TYR A 331 -2.55 -4.91 7.94
C TYR A 331 -3.02 -6.37 7.86
N LEU A 332 -2.86 -7.18 8.92
CA LEU A 332 -3.11 -8.62 8.80
C LEU A 332 -4.58 -8.98 8.56
N TYR A 333 -5.53 -8.14 8.97
CA TYR A 333 -6.94 -8.33 8.65
C TYR A 333 -7.39 -7.66 7.34
N PHE A 334 -6.47 -7.36 6.44
CA PHE A 334 -6.78 -6.74 5.16
C PHE A 334 -7.87 -7.48 4.37
N GLY A 335 -7.83 -8.81 4.34
CA GLY A 335 -8.86 -9.62 3.69
C GLY A 335 -10.28 -9.37 4.22
N ARG A 336 -10.45 -9.16 5.54
CA ARG A 336 -11.75 -8.81 6.12
C ARG A 336 -12.18 -7.39 5.77
N LEU A 337 -11.23 -6.45 5.72
CA LEU A 337 -11.53 -5.08 5.31
C LEU A 337 -11.97 -4.99 3.84
N LEU A 338 -11.46 -5.87 2.97
CA LEU A 338 -11.90 -5.97 1.58
C LEU A 338 -13.39 -6.35 1.48
N ASP A 339 -13.92 -7.14 2.42
CA ASP A 339 -15.34 -7.51 2.48
C ASP A 339 -16.24 -6.44 3.14
N SER A 340 -15.66 -5.38 3.72
CA SER A 340 -16.43 -4.31 4.38
C SER A 340 -17.30 -3.53 3.38
N PRO A 341 -18.62 -3.38 3.63
CA PRO A 341 -19.49 -2.58 2.76
C PRO A 341 -19.29 -1.08 2.92
N TYR A 342 -18.53 -0.64 3.92
CA TYR A 342 -18.32 0.77 4.26
C TYR A 342 -17.04 1.35 3.66
N ILE A 343 -16.19 0.51 3.07
CA ILE A 343 -14.92 0.90 2.44
C ILE A 343 -15.07 0.80 0.94
N ASP A 344 -14.80 1.88 0.21
CA ASP A 344 -14.84 1.90 -1.25
C ASP A 344 -13.44 1.73 -1.86
N PHE A 345 -12.42 2.29 -1.22
CA PHE A 345 -11.06 2.22 -1.74
C PHE A 345 -10.01 2.10 -0.64
N PHE A 346 -8.90 1.52 -1.01
CA PHE A 346 -7.69 1.46 -0.20
C PHE A 346 -6.61 2.31 -0.84
N ALA A 347 -5.72 2.84 -0.03
CA ALA A 347 -4.62 3.67 -0.49
C ALA A 347 -3.29 3.19 0.10
N GLY A 348 -2.21 3.51 -0.60
CA GLY A 348 -0.85 3.28 -0.13
C GLY A 348 0.17 3.84 -1.10
N PRO A 349 1.37 4.20 -0.63
CA PRO A 349 2.43 4.65 -1.51
C PRO A 349 2.96 3.52 -2.40
N TYR A 350 3.86 3.85 -3.31
CA TYR A 350 4.69 2.87 -4.00
C TYR A 350 5.67 2.21 -3.03
N ASN A 351 6.13 1.02 -3.38
CA ASN A 351 7.17 0.32 -2.64
C ASN A 351 8.40 1.23 -2.46
N TYR A 352 8.91 1.34 -1.21
CA TYR A 352 10.04 2.23 -0.87
C TYR A 352 11.42 1.64 -1.13
N ASN A 353 11.50 0.46 -1.70
CA ASN A 353 12.78 -0.11 -2.09
C ASN A 353 13.41 0.62 -3.27
N TYR A 354 14.72 0.72 -3.29
CA TYR A 354 15.44 1.39 -4.38
C TYR A 354 15.08 0.85 -5.76
N ASP A 355 14.97 -0.49 -5.90
CA ASP A 355 14.58 -1.11 -7.17
C ASP A 355 13.17 -0.75 -7.63
N ALA A 356 12.33 -0.21 -6.77
CA ALA A 356 10.98 0.20 -7.11
C ALA A 356 10.88 1.67 -7.51
N ARG A 357 11.68 2.56 -6.92
CA ARG A 357 11.47 4.01 -6.96
C ARG A 357 12.41 4.76 -7.90
N ASP A 358 13.47 4.14 -8.40
CA ASP A 358 14.42 4.76 -9.30
C ASP A 358 13.97 4.77 -10.77
N ALA A 359 14.66 5.51 -11.63
CA ALA A 359 14.47 5.41 -13.07
C ALA A 359 14.74 3.97 -13.53
N GLY A 360 13.78 3.37 -14.23
CA GLY A 360 13.78 1.95 -14.55
C GLY A 360 13.43 1.03 -13.39
N GLY A 361 12.90 1.58 -12.29
CA GLY A 361 12.34 0.82 -11.18
C GLY A 361 10.96 0.24 -11.48
N THR A 362 10.48 -0.62 -10.59
CA THR A 362 9.21 -1.34 -10.80
C THR A 362 7.96 -0.48 -10.59
N SER A 363 8.07 0.59 -9.82
CA SER A 363 6.91 1.38 -9.33
C SER A 363 5.78 0.51 -8.78
N GLN A 364 6.15 -0.59 -8.11
CA GLN A 364 5.18 -1.54 -7.58
C GLN A 364 4.35 -0.90 -6.46
N PRO A 365 3.00 -0.97 -6.51
CA PRO A 365 2.16 -0.62 -5.36
C PRO A 365 2.48 -1.48 -4.14
N ARG A 366 2.33 -0.95 -2.93
CA ARG A 366 2.61 -1.69 -1.67
C ARG A 366 1.58 -2.76 -1.35
N SER A 367 0.51 -2.89 -2.10
CA SER A 367 -0.62 -3.78 -1.82
C SER A 367 -0.86 -4.83 -2.91
N LEU A 368 -1.74 -5.78 -2.58
CA LEU A 368 -2.20 -6.85 -3.46
C LEU A 368 -3.41 -6.37 -4.29
N VAL A 369 -3.13 -5.57 -5.33
CA VAL A 369 -4.15 -4.85 -6.11
C VAL A 369 -5.13 -5.82 -6.81
N GLY A 370 -4.70 -7.01 -7.20
CA GLY A 370 -5.59 -8.03 -7.76
C GLY A 370 -6.72 -8.42 -6.80
N SER A 371 -6.43 -8.57 -5.49
CA SER A 371 -7.46 -8.83 -4.49
C SER A 371 -8.38 -7.63 -4.28
N VAL A 372 -7.84 -6.41 -4.25
CA VAL A 372 -8.66 -5.20 -4.14
C VAL A 372 -9.69 -5.13 -5.27
N ASN A 373 -9.25 -5.35 -6.51
CA ASN A 373 -10.14 -5.37 -7.68
C ASN A 373 -11.14 -6.54 -7.64
N LEU A 374 -10.71 -7.72 -7.18
CA LEU A 374 -11.58 -8.90 -7.07
C LEU A 374 -12.77 -8.66 -6.13
N HIS A 375 -12.57 -7.86 -5.07
CA HIS A 375 -13.63 -7.47 -4.14
C HIS A 375 -14.41 -6.21 -4.59
N GLY A 376 -14.20 -5.74 -5.80
CA GLY A 376 -14.92 -4.58 -6.35
C GLY A 376 -14.54 -3.25 -5.69
N LYS A 377 -13.34 -3.16 -5.11
CA LYS A 377 -12.80 -1.94 -4.51
C LYS A 377 -11.81 -1.28 -5.48
N LEU A 378 -11.40 -0.05 -5.17
CA LEU A 378 -10.36 0.66 -5.90
C LEU A 378 -9.09 0.72 -5.04
N PHE A 379 -7.92 0.50 -5.64
CA PHE A 379 -6.65 0.83 -5.01
C PHE A 379 -6.15 2.18 -5.54
N MET A 380 -5.78 3.08 -4.62
CA MET A 380 -5.22 4.39 -4.91
C MET A 380 -3.76 4.42 -4.50
N THR A 381 -2.86 4.65 -5.46
CA THR A 381 -1.44 4.78 -5.13
C THR A 381 -1.09 6.23 -4.84
N GLU A 382 -0.49 6.48 -3.69
CA GLU A 382 0.10 7.77 -3.36
C GLU A 382 1.40 7.91 -4.15
N GLN A 383 1.44 8.86 -5.07
CA GLN A 383 2.63 9.14 -5.86
C GLN A 383 3.51 10.15 -5.12
N ASP A 384 4.21 9.64 -4.12
CA ASP A 384 4.99 10.38 -3.14
C ASP A 384 6.49 10.46 -3.47
N ARG A 385 6.87 10.16 -4.72
CA ARG A 385 8.28 10.27 -5.15
C ARG A 385 8.65 11.72 -5.45
N ILE A 386 9.75 12.16 -4.88
CA ILE A 386 10.33 13.46 -5.15
C ILE A 386 10.96 13.46 -6.54
N THR A 387 10.63 14.48 -7.35
CA THR A 387 11.22 14.70 -8.67
C THR A 387 12.54 15.50 -8.55
N HIS A 388 13.22 15.69 -9.67
CA HIS A 388 14.45 16.50 -9.76
C HIS A 388 14.25 17.98 -9.34
N LEU A 389 13.00 18.46 -9.23
CA LEU A 389 12.68 19.86 -8.87
C LEU A 389 12.82 20.15 -7.38
N ILE A 390 12.85 19.13 -6.52
CA ILE A 390 13.00 19.30 -5.08
C ILE A 390 14.37 18.79 -4.65
N ALA A 391 15.17 19.66 -4.01
CA ALA A 391 16.47 19.30 -3.45
C ALA A 391 16.30 18.22 -2.36
N GLN A 392 17.16 17.24 -2.40
CA GLN A 392 17.05 16.04 -1.60
C GLN A 392 17.06 16.19 -0.09
N SER A 393 16.30 15.34 0.54
CA SER A 393 16.41 15.06 1.96
C SER A 393 17.59 14.13 2.29
N ARG A 394 18.01 14.13 3.57
CA ARG A 394 19.14 13.33 4.08
C ARG A 394 18.99 11.81 4.02
N ASN A 395 17.88 11.29 3.52
CA ASN A 395 17.54 9.88 3.67
C ASN A 395 18.07 8.96 2.57
N ASN A 396 19.12 9.37 1.82
CA ASN A 396 19.75 8.55 0.76
C ASN A 396 18.79 8.08 -0.33
N GLU A 397 17.66 8.70 -0.52
CA GLU A 397 16.83 8.43 -1.69
C GLU A 397 17.60 8.85 -2.94
N THR A 398 17.64 7.97 -3.93
CA THR A 398 18.30 8.25 -5.20
C THR A 398 17.67 9.49 -5.82
N THR A 399 18.51 10.44 -6.25
CA THR A 399 18.04 11.73 -6.75
C THR A 399 17.84 11.65 -8.23
N PHE A 400 16.64 11.95 -8.65
CA PHE A 400 16.47 12.42 -10.02
C PHE A 400 17.17 13.77 -10.17
N THR A 401 17.90 13.95 -11.26
CA THR A 401 18.63 15.17 -11.55
C THR A 401 18.17 15.84 -12.85
N THR A 402 17.31 15.16 -13.61
CA THR A 402 16.83 15.64 -14.91
C THR A 402 15.32 15.42 -15.09
N ASP A 403 14.73 16.19 -16.02
CA ASP A 403 13.37 16.00 -16.49
C ASP A 403 13.15 14.57 -17.01
N GLU A 404 14.11 14.03 -17.77
CA GLU A 404 13.98 12.70 -18.41
C GLU A 404 13.82 11.58 -17.36
N GLN A 405 14.61 11.61 -16.29
CA GLN A 405 14.51 10.64 -15.19
C GLN A 405 13.15 10.73 -14.48
N SER A 406 12.71 11.95 -14.18
CA SER A 406 11.40 12.18 -13.55
C SER A 406 10.25 11.79 -14.46
N VAL A 407 10.34 12.05 -15.77
CA VAL A 407 9.36 11.61 -16.77
C VAL A 407 9.35 10.08 -16.88
N ALA A 408 10.51 9.42 -16.87
CA ALA A 408 10.58 7.95 -16.92
C ALA A 408 9.87 7.33 -15.70
N MET A 409 10.05 7.89 -14.51
CA MET A 409 9.33 7.46 -13.30
C MET A 409 7.81 7.68 -13.45
N LEU A 410 7.36 8.86 -13.92
CA LEU A 410 5.94 9.14 -14.14
C LEU A 410 5.29 8.15 -15.10
N ARG A 411 6.01 7.74 -16.16
CA ARG A 411 5.52 6.74 -17.13
C ARG A 411 5.40 5.35 -16.51
N THR A 412 6.37 4.92 -15.71
CA THR A 412 6.29 3.63 -15.03
C THR A 412 5.13 3.61 -14.03
N ASN A 413 4.95 4.69 -13.26
CA ASN A 413 3.80 4.85 -12.35
C ASN A 413 2.48 4.80 -13.12
N PHE A 414 2.40 5.49 -14.25
CA PHE A 414 1.22 5.50 -15.11
C PHE A 414 0.93 4.11 -15.71
N ALA A 415 1.96 3.37 -16.11
CA ALA A 415 1.80 2.01 -16.59
C ALA A 415 1.24 1.08 -15.51
N GLN A 416 1.68 1.21 -14.25
CA GLN A 416 1.08 0.49 -13.12
C GLN A 416 -0.41 0.83 -12.96
N LEU A 417 -0.76 2.12 -12.99
CA LEU A 417 -2.15 2.55 -12.90
C LEU A 417 -3.02 1.91 -13.98
N VAL A 418 -2.60 2.00 -15.25
CA VAL A 418 -3.36 1.49 -16.38
C VAL A 418 -3.46 -0.04 -16.35
N SER A 419 -2.33 -0.72 -16.12
CA SER A 419 -2.27 -2.19 -16.15
C SER A 419 -3.00 -2.84 -14.98
N LEU A 420 -3.13 -2.17 -13.84
CA LEU A 420 -3.80 -2.68 -12.65
C LEU A 420 -5.24 -2.16 -12.48
N ALA A 421 -5.74 -1.35 -13.42
CA ALA A 421 -7.05 -0.68 -13.30
C ALA A 421 -7.23 0.03 -11.94
N SER A 422 -6.18 0.68 -11.47
CA SER A 422 -6.11 1.39 -10.19
C SER A 422 -6.24 2.91 -10.38
N GLY A 423 -6.00 3.67 -9.32
CA GLY A 423 -5.89 5.11 -9.35
C GLY A 423 -4.62 5.59 -8.67
N TYR A 424 -4.33 6.87 -8.75
CA TYR A 424 -3.30 7.50 -7.95
C TYR A 424 -3.59 8.99 -7.71
N TRP A 425 -2.84 9.58 -6.78
CA TRP A 425 -2.75 11.03 -6.66
C TRP A 425 -1.29 11.49 -6.67
N PHE A 426 -1.10 12.70 -7.18
CA PHE A 426 0.19 13.38 -7.16
C PHE A 426 0.36 14.03 -5.79
N GLU A 427 1.22 13.44 -4.93
CA GLU A 427 1.54 13.97 -3.61
C GLU A 427 2.55 15.11 -3.72
N GLU A 428 2.17 16.29 -3.26
CA GLU A 428 3.03 17.48 -3.33
C GLU A 428 3.79 17.69 -2.02
N PHE A 429 5.10 17.60 -2.07
CA PHE A 429 5.99 17.73 -0.90
C PHE A 429 6.70 19.07 -0.76
N SER A 430 6.52 20.00 -1.68
CA SER A 430 7.22 21.30 -1.59
C SER A 430 6.87 22.01 -0.28
N GLY A 431 7.90 22.38 0.48
CA GLY A 431 7.74 23.05 1.78
C GLY A 431 7.23 22.17 2.91
N PHE A 432 7.25 20.86 2.77
CA PHE A 432 6.95 19.94 3.86
C PHE A 432 7.94 20.19 5.03
N PRO A 433 7.50 20.26 6.31
CA PRO A 433 8.37 20.64 7.44
C PRO A 433 9.61 19.76 7.60
N GLY A 434 9.58 18.51 7.23
CA GLY A 434 10.74 17.61 7.23
C GLY A 434 11.72 17.88 6.10
N TYR A 435 11.31 18.57 5.03
CA TYR A 435 12.10 18.93 3.86
C TYR A 435 12.46 20.43 3.83
N ALA A 436 11.77 21.26 4.61
CA ALA A 436 11.94 22.71 4.64
C ALA A 436 13.39 23.21 4.91
N PRO A 437 14.22 22.57 5.75
CA PRO A 437 15.60 23.02 5.95
C PRO A 437 16.48 22.88 4.70
N TYR A 438 16.07 22.08 3.75
CA TYR A 438 16.81 21.83 2.51
C TYR A 438 16.34 22.70 1.36
N VAL A 439 15.07 23.01 1.33
CA VAL A 439 14.46 23.92 0.35
C VAL A 439 14.84 25.38 0.65
N ALA A 440 15.11 25.71 1.93
CA ALA A 440 15.40 27.09 2.37
C ALA A 440 16.82 27.60 2.08
N HIS A 441 17.75 26.76 1.61
CA HIS A 441 19.17 27.16 1.42
C HIS A 441 19.64 27.22 -0.04
N GLU A 442 18.84 26.67 -0.97
CA GLU A 442 19.05 26.92 -2.39
C GLU A 442 18.05 27.99 -2.86
N PRO A 443 18.45 28.89 -3.75
CA PRO A 443 17.47 29.71 -4.44
C PRO A 443 16.52 28.76 -5.11
N LEU A 444 15.29 28.71 -4.59
CA LEU A 444 14.25 27.89 -5.15
C LEU A 444 14.23 28.09 -6.65
N GLN A 445 14.28 26.99 -7.28
CA GLN A 445 14.28 26.85 -8.70
C GLN A 445 13.14 27.66 -9.32
N GLU A 446 13.27 27.91 -10.58
CA GLU A 446 12.30 28.57 -11.44
C GLU A 446 10.86 27.99 -11.31
N TYR A 447 10.71 26.83 -10.65
CA TYR A 447 9.45 26.09 -10.56
C TYR A 447 8.97 25.94 -9.11
N ALA A 448 7.69 26.23 -8.89
CA ALA A 448 7.00 26.02 -7.62
C ALA A 448 6.49 24.58 -7.54
N GLY A 449 7.03 23.78 -6.61
CA GLY A 449 6.51 22.43 -6.30
C GLY A 449 7.16 21.27 -7.04
N ASN A 450 6.70 20.06 -6.70
CA ASN A 450 7.33 18.80 -7.09
C ASN A 450 7.14 18.45 -8.58
N PHE A 451 6.09 18.95 -9.23
CA PHE A 451 5.73 18.55 -10.59
C PHE A 451 5.75 19.69 -11.62
N ASN A 452 6.07 20.91 -11.24
CA ASN A 452 5.81 22.12 -12.02
C ASN A 452 6.87 22.46 -13.09
N SER A 453 7.61 21.48 -13.65
CA SER A 453 8.34 21.76 -14.90
C SER A 453 7.40 21.64 -16.11
N PRO A 454 7.64 22.37 -17.19
CA PRO A 454 6.87 22.23 -18.44
C PRO A 454 6.86 20.78 -18.98
N ALA A 455 7.98 20.07 -18.85
CA ALA A 455 8.11 18.69 -19.28
C ALA A 455 7.20 17.75 -18.46
N LEU A 456 7.25 17.86 -17.11
CA LEU A 456 6.42 17.04 -16.24
C LEU A 456 4.93 17.33 -16.42
N MET A 457 4.52 18.60 -16.47
CA MET A 457 3.12 18.96 -16.66
C MET A 457 2.58 18.57 -18.03
N SER A 458 3.41 18.64 -19.09
CA SER A 458 3.06 18.14 -20.41
C SER A 458 2.84 16.63 -20.40
N GLU A 459 3.72 15.88 -19.74
CA GLU A 459 3.61 14.42 -19.60
C GLU A 459 2.36 14.03 -18.79
N ILE A 460 2.12 14.68 -17.63
CA ILE A 460 0.93 14.46 -16.79
C ILE A 460 -0.36 14.71 -17.59
N GLY A 461 -0.44 15.82 -18.31
CA GLY A 461 -1.59 16.13 -19.16
C GLY A 461 -1.78 15.12 -20.29
N ARG A 462 -0.68 14.58 -20.87
CA ARG A 462 -0.73 13.53 -21.90
C ARG A 462 -1.26 12.22 -21.34
N GLN A 463 -0.77 11.80 -20.18
CA GLN A 463 -1.23 10.60 -19.46
C GLN A 463 -2.71 10.69 -19.09
N LYS A 464 -3.13 11.85 -18.56
CA LYS A 464 -4.54 12.09 -18.19
C LYS A 464 -5.45 11.96 -19.42
N ARG A 465 -5.12 12.62 -20.53
CA ARG A 465 -5.91 12.53 -21.77
C ARG A 465 -5.96 11.11 -22.34
N TYR A 466 -4.84 10.39 -22.31
CA TYR A 466 -4.81 8.99 -22.73
C TYR A 466 -5.76 8.15 -21.86
N TYR A 467 -5.71 8.28 -20.55
CA TYR A 467 -6.54 7.47 -19.66
C TYR A 467 -8.03 7.82 -19.76
N ASP A 468 -8.37 9.09 -19.96
CA ASP A 468 -9.75 9.51 -20.25
C ASP A 468 -10.32 8.84 -21.50
N GLN A 469 -9.48 8.57 -22.49
CA GLN A 469 -9.87 7.85 -23.72
C GLN A 469 -9.90 6.33 -23.47
N ALA A 470 -8.91 5.81 -22.78
CA ALA A 470 -8.77 4.37 -22.52
C ALA A 470 -9.94 3.77 -21.75
N VAL A 471 -10.63 4.55 -20.89
CA VAL A 471 -11.81 4.08 -20.16
C VAL A 471 -13.05 3.84 -21.03
N HIS A 472 -13.01 4.19 -22.30
CA HIS A 472 -14.06 3.89 -23.27
C HIS A 472 -13.87 2.55 -23.99
N HIS A 473 -12.70 1.91 -23.81
CA HIS A 473 -12.37 0.59 -24.33
C HIS A 473 -12.44 -0.47 -23.24
N ASP A 474 -12.69 -1.72 -23.62
CA ASP A 474 -12.68 -2.83 -22.66
C ASP A 474 -11.31 -2.96 -22.01
N TYR A 475 -11.32 -3.24 -20.71
CA TYR A 475 -10.10 -3.49 -19.97
C TYR A 475 -9.69 -4.95 -20.15
N GLU A 476 -8.54 -5.15 -20.78
CA GLU A 476 -7.94 -6.44 -20.96
C GLU A 476 -6.81 -6.63 -19.95
N ARG A 477 -7.00 -7.54 -18.99
CA ARG A 477 -5.97 -7.98 -18.07
C ARG A 477 -5.50 -9.37 -18.49
N GLU A 478 -4.40 -9.41 -19.21
CA GLU A 478 -3.82 -10.63 -19.74
C GLU A 478 -2.59 -11.07 -18.96
N ALA A 479 -2.75 -11.32 -17.66
CA ALA A 479 -1.70 -11.89 -16.84
C ALA A 479 -1.66 -13.43 -16.98
N ASP A 480 -0.49 -13.99 -17.24
CA ASP A 480 -0.28 -15.45 -17.33
C ASP A 480 0.18 -16.07 -16.02
N VAL A 481 0.56 -15.26 -15.03
CA VAL A 481 1.09 -15.71 -13.74
C VAL A 481 0.29 -15.07 -12.61
N ALA A 482 -0.07 -15.85 -11.59
CA ALA A 482 -0.67 -15.36 -10.37
C ALA A 482 0.25 -15.60 -9.17
N PHE A 483 0.47 -14.57 -8.37
CA PHE A 483 1.17 -14.64 -7.10
C PHE A 483 0.16 -14.60 -5.96
N PHE A 484 0.30 -15.52 -5.00
CA PHE A 484 -0.51 -15.55 -3.79
C PHE A 484 0.35 -15.33 -2.56
N TYR A 485 -0.09 -14.43 -1.70
CA TYR A 485 0.54 -14.05 -0.44
C TYR A 485 -0.44 -14.21 0.71
N ASP A 486 0.04 -14.74 1.82
CA ASP A 486 -0.77 -15.02 3.00
C ASP A 486 -0.39 -14.09 4.15
N PHE A 487 -1.35 -13.27 4.58
CA PHE A 487 -1.16 -12.43 5.75
C PHE A 487 -1.24 -13.21 7.07
N ASP A 488 -1.99 -14.32 7.13
CA ASP A 488 -2.09 -15.13 8.34
C ASP A 488 -0.75 -15.81 8.70
N THR A 489 0.11 -16.02 7.71
CA THR A 489 1.47 -16.51 7.90
C THR A 489 2.28 -15.67 8.89
N PHE A 490 2.11 -14.33 8.88
CA PHE A 490 2.93 -13.43 9.71
C PHE A 490 2.70 -13.61 11.20
N TYR A 491 1.52 -14.07 11.65
CA TYR A 491 1.31 -14.43 13.06
C TYR A 491 2.31 -15.45 13.58
N TYR A 492 2.79 -16.33 12.71
CA TYR A 492 3.73 -17.40 13.05
C TYR A 492 5.19 -17.03 12.82
N LEU A 493 5.49 -15.81 12.40
CA LEU A 493 6.85 -15.32 12.24
C LEU A 493 7.32 -14.60 13.50
N ALA A 494 8.57 -14.85 13.88
CA ALA A 494 9.20 -14.20 15.02
C ALA A 494 9.90 -12.92 14.52
N GLU A 495 9.19 -11.79 14.48
CA GLU A 495 9.67 -10.55 13.87
C GLU A 495 10.54 -9.71 14.81
N VAL A 496 10.23 -9.73 16.14
CA VAL A 496 10.84 -8.83 17.13
C VAL A 496 12.35 -9.03 17.25
N ASP A 497 13.15 -8.04 16.85
CA ASP A 497 14.62 -8.05 16.83
C ASP A 497 15.23 -9.23 16.06
N ASN A 498 14.49 -9.82 15.14
CA ASN A 498 14.88 -11.02 14.44
C ASN A 498 15.30 -10.75 13.01
N ARG A 499 16.60 -10.60 12.80
CA ARG A 499 17.16 -10.37 11.46
C ARG A 499 16.89 -11.50 10.49
N GLN A 500 16.84 -12.75 10.94
CA GLN A 500 16.56 -13.90 10.08
C GLN A 500 15.19 -13.78 9.42
N THR A 501 14.18 -13.44 10.23
CA THR A 501 12.80 -13.23 9.77
C THR A 501 12.75 -12.09 8.76
N ARG A 502 13.35 -10.94 9.09
CA ARG A 502 13.39 -9.77 8.21
C ARG A 502 14.02 -10.11 6.84
N GLU A 503 15.11 -10.87 6.80
CA GLU A 503 15.77 -11.24 5.53
C GLU A 503 14.88 -12.16 4.69
N ILE A 504 14.15 -13.10 5.31
CA ILE A 504 13.20 -13.98 4.61
C ILE A 504 11.99 -13.21 4.10
N GLU A 505 11.39 -12.37 4.95
CA GLU A 505 10.24 -11.53 4.55
C GLU A 505 10.59 -10.61 3.39
N TYR A 506 11.71 -9.91 3.50
CA TYR A 506 12.15 -9.00 2.46
C TYR A 506 12.37 -9.72 1.12
N ALA A 507 13.04 -10.88 1.14
CA ALA A 507 13.26 -11.66 -0.07
C ALA A 507 11.96 -12.20 -0.66
N SER A 508 11.03 -12.67 0.19
CA SER A 508 9.76 -13.23 -0.25
C SER A 508 8.77 -12.18 -0.77
N ASN A 509 8.72 -11.02 -0.13
CA ASN A 509 7.74 -9.98 -0.47
C ASN A 509 8.27 -9.03 -1.56
N ASN A 510 9.54 -8.64 -1.51
CA ASN A 510 10.08 -7.61 -2.38
C ASN A 510 10.86 -8.17 -3.56
N TRP A 511 11.90 -8.98 -3.31
CA TRP A 511 12.74 -9.47 -4.40
C TRP A 511 12.04 -10.47 -5.32
N LEU A 512 11.13 -11.28 -4.79
CA LEU A 512 10.38 -12.24 -5.59
C LEU A 512 9.55 -11.54 -6.68
N THR A 513 8.87 -10.44 -6.33
CA THR A 513 8.08 -9.66 -7.31
C THR A 513 8.94 -8.74 -8.17
N ALA A 514 10.02 -8.16 -7.63
CA ALA A 514 10.96 -7.36 -8.42
C ALA A 514 11.61 -8.19 -9.54
N ASP A 515 12.04 -9.42 -9.24
CA ASP A 515 12.57 -10.35 -10.23
C ASP A 515 11.48 -10.80 -11.24
N ALA A 516 10.21 -10.91 -10.80
CA ALA A 516 9.09 -11.21 -11.70
C ALA A 516 8.84 -10.09 -12.71
N TYR A 517 8.83 -8.81 -12.30
CA TYR A 517 8.74 -7.67 -13.23
C TYR A 517 9.85 -7.69 -14.29
N ARG A 518 11.06 -8.12 -13.89
CA ARG A 518 12.23 -8.22 -14.79
C ARG A 518 12.30 -9.52 -15.57
N SER A 519 11.39 -10.45 -15.33
CA SER A 519 11.31 -11.70 -16.12
C SER A 519 10.63 -11.54 -17.47
N GLY A 520 10.04 -10.37 -17.73
CA GLY A 520 9.34 -10.08 -18.98
C GLY A 520 7.92 -10.63 -19.06
N VAL A 521 7.34 -11.08 -17.93
CA VAL A 521 5.97 -11.64 -17.87
C VAL A 521 5.00 -10.61 -17.28
N SER A 522 3.72 -10.70 -17.65
CA SER A 522 2.63 -10.03 -16.93
C SER A 522 2.07 -10.94 -15.85
N PHE A 523 1.84 -10.38 -14.64
CA PHE A 523 1.35 -11.15 -13.50
C PHE A 523 0.36 -10.36 -12.63
N ASP A 524 -0.46 -11.09 -11.86
CA ASP A 524 -1.37 -10.57 -10.85
C ASP A 524 -0.90 -10.96 -9.44
N THR A 525 -1.27 -10.16 -8.45
CA THR A 525 -0.99 -10.41 -7.03
C THR A 525 -2.27 -10.51 -6.21
N TYR A 526 -2.42 -11.57 -5.43
CA TYR A 526 -3.62 -11.86 -4.66
C TYR A 526 -3.31 -12.25 -3.23
N LEU A 527 -4.30 -12.00 -2.35
CA LEU A 527 -4.36 -12.66 -1.05
C LEU A 527 -4.54 -14.16 -1.22
N TYR A 528 -3.86 -14.93 -0.39
CA TYR A 528 -4.04 -16.39 -0.35
C TYR A 528 -5.48 -16.76 0.01
N SER A 529 -6.14 -16.02 0.89
CA SER A 529 -7.56 -16.22 1.22
C SER A 529 -8.51 -16.09 0.03
N ASP A 530 -8.09 -15.46 -1.06
CA ASP A 530 -8.88 -15.33 -2.29
C ASP A 530 -8.61 -16.45 -3.31
N LEU A 531 -7.73 -17.40 -2.99
CA LEU A 531 -7.35 -18.49 -3.90
C LEU A 531 -8.54 -19.23 -4.50
N ARG A 532 -9.62 -19.39 -3.73
CA ARG A 532 -10.86 -20.05 -4.16
C ARG A 532 -11.80 -19.15 -4.98
N LYS A 533 -11.60 -17.83 -4.95
CA LYS A 533 -12.39 -16.82 -5.69
C LYS A 533 -11.78 -16.49 -7.05
N VAL A 534 -10.47 -16.71 -7.22
CA VAL A 534 -9.74 -16.39 -8.44
C VAL A 534 -10.00 -17.44 -9.51
N ASP A 535 -10.32 -17.01 -10.74
CA ASP A 535 -10.37 -17.91 -11.90
C ASP A 535 -8.95 -18.31 -12.31
N LEU A 536 -8.52 -19.48 -11.86
CA LEU A 536 -7.19 -20.02 -12.11
C LEU A 536 -7.00 -20.53 -13.56
N SER A 537 -8.07 -20.71 -14.34
CA SER A 537 -7.98 -21.28 -15.69
C SER A 537 -7.17 -20.42 -16.67
N ARG A 538 -7.09 -19.13 -16.40
CA ARG A 538 -6.33 -18.16 -17.20
C ARG A 538 -4.82 -18.19 -16.95
N TYR A 539 -4.37 -18.72 -15.81
CA TYR A 539 -2.97 -18.68 -15.43
C TYR A 539 -2.19 -19.94 -15.87
N LYS A 540 -1.05 -19.71 -16.47
CA LYS A 540 -0.07 -20.75 -16.83
C LYS A 540 0.82 -21.12 -15.64
N ALA A 541 1.02 -20.19 -14.73
CA ALA A 541 1.79 -20.40 -13.51
C ALA A 541 1.10 -19.79 -12.30
N VAL A 542 1.25 -20.45 -11.15
CA VAL A 542 0.85 -19.97 -9.82
C VAL A 542 2.08 -20.00 -8.93
N VAL A 543 2.35 -18.87 -8.27
CA VAL A 543 3.49 -18.70 -7.36
C VAL A 543 2.96 -18.43 -5.96
N PHE A 544 3.31 -19.27 -5.03
CA PHE A 544 3.05 -19.09 -3.61
C PHE A 544 4.25 -18.38 -2.97
N GLY A 545 4.05 -17.12 -2.55
CA GLY A 545 5.07 -16.27 -1.92
C GLY A 545 5.27 -16.64 -0.46
N THR A 546 4.58 -15.95 0.46
CA THR A 546 4.64 -16.16 1.92
C THR A 546 3.46 -17.02 2.40
N THR A 547 3.35 -18.26 1.93
CA THR A 547 2.24 -19.17 2.29
C THR A 547 2.75 -20.29 3.21
N TYR A 548 3.21 -19.91 4.41
CA TYR A 548 3.81 -20.86 5.34
C TYR A 548 2.78 -21.51 6.27
N CYS A 549 1.61 -20.90 6.43
CA CYS A 549 0.47 -21.45 7.15
C CYS A 549 -0.61 -21.91 6.16
N ILE A 550 -0.71 -23.21 5.92
CA ILE A 550 -1.70 -23.82 5.02
C ILE A 550 -2.48 -24.88 5.78
N SER A 551 -3.80 -24.79 5.81
CA SER A 551 -4.67 -25.80 6.40
C SER A 551 -4.64 -27.12 5.64
N ASP A 552 -5.09 -28.23 6.25
CA ASP A 552 -5.22 -29.51 5.53
C ASP A 552 -6.27 -29.43 4.43
N GLU A 553 -7.33 -28.66 4.63
CA GLU A 553 -8.38 -28.42 3.62
C GLU A 553 -7.83 -27.66 2.41
N ASP A 554 -7.05 -26.62 2.64
CA ASP A 554 -6.42 -25.86 1.55
C ASP A 554 -5.33 -26.68 0.84
N MET A 555 -4.63 -27.53 1.55
CA MET A 555 -3.67 -28.46 0.92
C MET A 555 -4.37 -29.39 -0.07
N VAL A 556 -5.56 -29.91 0.28
CA VAL A 556 -6.39 -30.70 -0.64
C VAL A 556 -6.81 -29.85 -1.83
N PHE A 557 -7.31 -28.64 -1.59
CA PHE A 557 -7.73 -27.74 -2.67
C PHE A 557 -6.58 -27.42 -3.63
N ILE A 558 -5.40 -27.12 -3.12
CA ILE A 558 -4.20 -26.83 -3.95
C ILE A 558 -3.85 -28.06 -4.80
N ASN A 559 -3.87 -29.26 -4.22
CA ASN A 559 -3.57 -30.49 -4.95
C ASN A 559 -4.60 -30.79 -6.05
N ASP A 560 -5.89 -30.53 -5.79
CA ASP A 560 -6.98 -30.91 -6.71
C ASP A 560 -7.30 -29.82 -7.74
N GLN A 561 -7.16 -28.54 -7.37
CA GLN A 561 -7.63 -27.40 -8.18
C GLN A 561 -6.51 -26.51 -8.73
N VAL A 562 -5.35 -26.45 -8.08
CA VAL A 562 -4.21 -25.64 -8.54
C VAL A 562 -3.25 -26.48 -9.38
N LYS A 563 -2.93 -27.70 -8.94
CA LYS A 563 -1.99 -28.61 -9.60
C LYS A 563 -2.68 -29.42 -10.70
N LYS A 564 -3.00 -28.75 -11.81
CA LYS A 564 -3.66 -29.37 -12.97
C LYS A 564 -3.52 -28.48 -14.22
N ASP A 565 -4.04 -28.95 -15.35
CA ASP A 565 -4.16 -28.21 -16.61
C ASP A 565 -2.81 -27.73 -17.18
N GLY A 566 -1.75 -28.52 -17.02
CA GLY A 566 -0.40 -28.18 -17.47
C GLY A 566 0.30 -27.10 -16.64
N ARG A 567 -0.30 -26.66 -15.55
CA ARG A 567 0.13 -25.48 -14.77
C ARG A 567 1.46 -25.70 -14.08
N LEU A 568 2.28 -24.66 -14.07
CA LEU A 568 3.46 -24.54 -13.23
C LEU A 568 3.06 -24.01 -11.85
N VAL A 569 3.46 -24.70 -10.78
CA VAL A 569 3.22 -24.28 -9.38
C VAL A 569 4.55 -24.09 -8.68
N ILE A 570 4.82 -22.89 -8.18
CA ILE A 570 6.09 -22.56 -7.51
C ILE A 570 5.80 -22.30 -6.03
N PHE A 571 6.53 -23.01 -5.17
CA PHE A 571 6.51 -22.83 -3.72
C PHE A 571 7.84 -22.28 -3.23
N ASN A 572 7.77 -21.36 -2.25
CA ASN A 572 8.92 -20.65 -1.73
C ASN A 572 9.13 -20.93 -0.23
N TYR A 573 10.38 -21.13 0.17
CA TYR A 573 10.91 -21.28 1.51
C TYR A 573 10.26 -22.41 2.33
N ALA A 574 9.18 -22.12 3.06
CA ALA A 574 8.57 -23.02 4.04
C ALA A 574 7.06 -23.25 3.79
N PRO A 575 6.61 -23.61 2.56
CA PRO A 575 5.18 -23.70 2.27
C PRO A 575 4.51 -24.76 3.16
N ALA A 576 3.38 -24.39 3.78
CA ALA A 576 2.62 -25.26 4.68
C ALA A 576 3.42 -25.77 5.91
N TYR A 577 4.52 -25.15 6.30
CA TYR A 577 5.33 -25.57 7.45
C TYR A 577 4.54 -25.61 8.75
N THR A 578 3.48 -24.79 8.84
CA THR A 578 2.49 -24.86 9.92
C THR A 578 1.07 -25.01 9.37
N ASP A 579 0.19 -25.60 10.19
CA ASP A 579 -1.28 -25.61 10.02
C ASP A 579 -1.98 -24.69 11.04
N GLY A 580 -1.21 -23.82 11.71
CA GLY A 580 -1.67 -22.99 12.81
C GLY A 580 -1.63 -23.67 14.17
N THR A 581 -1.36 -24.98 14.23
CA THR A 581 -1.32 -25.74 15.49
C THR A 581 0.08 -26.23 15.86
N LYS A 582 0.94 -26.49 14.89
CA LYS A 582 2.32 -26.99 15.08
C LYS A 582 3.19 -26.70 13.88
N LEU A 583 4.51 -26.79 14.06
CA LEU A 583 5.51 -26.77 13.00
C LEU A 583 5.84 -28.21 12.58
N ASP A 584 5.77 -28.52 11.26
CA ASP A 584 6.01 -29.87 10.75
C ASP A 584 6.60 -29.84 9.33
N VAL A 585 7.89 -30.15 9.19
CA VAL A 585 8.60 -30.18 7.90
C VAL A 585 7.98 -31.14 6.88
N ARG A 586 7.33 -32.24 7.35
CA ARG A 586 6.69 -33.21 6.46
C ARG A 586 5.56 -32.60 5.64
N ARG A 587 4.96 -31.49 6.11
CA ARG A 587 3.93 -30.76 5.38
C ARG A 587 4.50 -30.08 4.14
N ILE A 588 5.75 -29.57 4.22
CA ILE A 588 6.46 -29.05 3.04
C ILE A 588 6.59 -30.14 1.98
N GLY A 589 7.03 -31.34 2.39
CA GLY A 589 7.15 -32.48 1.49
C GLY A 589 5.80 -32.89 0.87
N LYS A 590 4.70 -32.85 1.63
CA LYS A 590 3.37 -33.16 1.12
C LYS A 590 2.89 -32.17 0.04
N ILE A 591 3.07 -30.86 0.29
CA ILE A 591 2.58 -29.84 -0.65
C ILE A 591 3.47 -29.74 -1.89
N THR A 592 4.78 -29.96 -1.76
CA THR A 592 5.74 -29.89 -2.87
C THR A 592 5.89 -31.24 -3.61
N GLU A 593 5.40 -32.33 -3.02
CA GLU A 593 5.58 -33.70 -3.50
C GLU A 593 7.05 -34.14 -3.62
N MET A 594 7.92 -33.51 -2.83
CA MET A 594 9.34 -33.78 -2.78
C MET A 594 9.77 -34.22 -1.38
N GLU A 595 10.83 -35.05 -1.30
CA GLU A 595 11.44 -35.33 -0.01
C GLU A 595 12.23 -34.10 0.47
N VAL A 596 11.82 -33.53 1.62
CA VAL A 596 12.40 -32.29 2.18
C VAL A 596 12.85 -32.57 3.61
N ARG A 597 14.05 -32.15 3.93
CA ARG A 597 14.60 -32.26 5.29
C ARG A 597 15.24 -30.95 5.74
N PRO A 598 15.28 -30.67 7.05
CA PRO A 598 16.01 -29.52 7.57
C PRO A 598 17.52 -29.74 7.45
N ILE A 599 18.22 -28.63 7.12
CA ILE A 599 19.70 -28.59 7.14
C ILE A 599 20.18 -27.44 8.02
N LYS A 600 21.47 -27.47 8.34
CA LYS A 600 22.11 -26.40 9.11
C LYS A 600 23.28 -25.81 8.29
N ILE A 601 23.12 -24.54 7.90
CA ILE A 601 24.18 -23.72 7.32
C ILE A 601 24.51 -22.63 8.34
N THR A 602 25.78 -22.48 8.67
CA THR A 602 26.25 -21.56 9.73
C THR A 602 26.66 -20.19 9.22
N THR A 603 26.56 -19.97 7.93
CA THR A 603 26.78 -18.70 7.23
C THR A 603 25.46 -18.19 6.64
N PRO A 604 25.35 -16.92 6.25
CA PRO A 604 24.22 -16.45 5.47
C PRO A 604 24.00 -17.35 4.25
N PRO A 605 22.78 -17.84 4.01
CA PRO A 605 22.54 -18.79 2.92
C PRO A 605 22.58 -18.07 1.56
N VAL A 606 23.24 -18.68 0.60
CA VAL A 606 23.31 -18.22 -0.80
C VAL A 606 22.97 -19.39 -1.71
N MET A 607 22.12 -19.15 -2.70
CA MET A 607 21.79 -20.12 -3.75
C MET A 607 22.60 -19.83 -5.02
N THR A 608 23.01 -20.88 -5.70
CA THR A 608 23.57 -20.80 -7.05
C THR A 608 22.54 -21.31 -8.06
N ILE A 609 22.07 -20.43 -8.94
CA ILE A 609 21.05 -20.70 -9.96
C ILE A 609 21.55 -20.16 -11.30
N LEU A 610 21.58 -20.99 -12.34
CA LEU A 610 22.09 -20.62 -13.68
C LEU A 610 23.50 -19.98 -13.64
N GLY A 611 24.34 -20.42 -12.70
CA GLY A 611 25.69 -19.89 -12.53
C GLY A 611 25.77 -18.56 -11.73
N ASN A 612 24.65 -17.95 -11.40
CA ASN A 612 24.58 -16.74 -10.58
C ASN A 612 24.36 -17.07 -9.10
N HIS A 613 24.81 -16.20 -8.22
CA HIS A 613 24.70 -16.36 -6.78
C HIS A 613 23.66 -15.38 -6.22
N TYR A 614 22.68 -15.92 -5.49
CA TYR A 614 21.60 -15.14 -4.88
C TYR A 614 21.58 -15.38 -3.37
N GLY A 615 21.89 -14.36 -2.60
CA GLY A 615 21.73 -14.35 -1.15
C GLY A 615 20.39 -13.78 -0.73
N LEU A 616 20.17 -13.77 0.58
CA LEU A 616 19.12 -12.96 1.20
C LEU A 616 19.66 -11.55 1.36
N GLU A 617 18.83 -10.58 1.03
CA GLU A 617 19.13 -9.15 1.15
C GLU A 617 17.95 -8.46 1.81
N ALA A 618 18.24 -7.55 2.72
CA ALA A 618 17.23 -6.72 3.34
C ALA A 618 17.73 -5.28 3.40
N ASP A 619 16.86 -4.32 3.12
CA ASP A 619 17.17 -2.88 3.14
C ASP A 619 18.41 -2.53 2.27
N GLY A 620 18.58 -3.17 1.10
CA GLY A 620 19.72 -2.98 0.21
C GLY A 620 21.06 -3.52 0.74
N SER A 621 21.03 -4.31 1.82
CA SER A 621 22.21 -4.91 2.45
C SER A 621 22.23 -6.42 2.24
N PRO A 622 23.38 -7.03 1.89
CA PRO A 622 23.50 -8.48 1.79
C PRO A 622 23.08 -9.19 3.07
N GLY A 623 22.58 -10.43 2.93
CA GLY A 623 22.24 -11.29 4.06
C GLY A 623 23.42 -11.42 5.03
N ARG A 624 23.15 -11.23 6.32
CA ARG A 624 24.21 -11.10 7.34
C ARG A 624 24.17 -12.21 8.38
N VAL A 625 23.11 -13.00 8.40
CA VAL A 625 22.91 -14.00 9.45
C VAL A 625 22.55 -15.37 8.86
N PRO A 626 22.93 -16.46 9.53
CA PRO A 626 22.37 -17.77 9.21
C PRO A 626 20.86 -17.77 9.44
N VAL A 627 20.13 -18.56 8.67
CA VAL A 627 18.69 -18.73 8.78
C VAL A 627 18.32 -20.09 9.35
N SER A 628 17.37 -20.13 10.27
CA SER A 628 16.83 -21.37 10.85
C SER A 628 15.30 -21.25 11.02
N PRO A 629 14.51 -22.27 10.59
CA PRO A 629 14.95 -23.46 9.88
C PRO A 629 15.39 -23.16 8.45
N LEU A 630 16.28 -23.97 7.94
CA LEU A 630 16.66 -24.02 6.55
C LEU A 630 16.41 -25.43 6.03
N PHE A 631 16.03 -25.58 4.77
CA PHE A 631 15.62 -26.85 4.20
C PHE A 631 16.48 -27.22 2.99
N GLU A 632 16.59 -28.52 2.71
CA GLU A 632 17.12 -29.04 1.47
C GLU A 632 16.14 -30.04 0.85
N ILE A 633 16.26 -30.21 -0.45
CA ILE A 633 15.49 -31.19 -1.23
C ILE A 633 16.38 -32.43 -1.38
N ASP A 634 15.97 -33.55 -0.76
CA ASP A 634 16.69 -34.84 -0.77
C ASP A 634 15.89 -35.88 -1.54
N ASP A 635 15.47 -35.55 -2.76
CA ASP A 635 14.62 -36.37 -3.62
C ASP A 635 15.38 -36.73 -4.92
N ALA A 636 15.61 -38.01 -5.14
CA ALA A 636 16.29 -38.49 -6.35
C ALA A 636 15.45 -38.38 -7.64
N GLY A 637 14.14 -38.15 -7.51
CA GLY A 637 13.18 -38.04 -8.62
C GLY A 637 13.00 -36.62 -9.17
N VAL A 638 13.84 -35.66 -8.79
CA VAL A 638 13.73 -34.27 -9.19
C VAL A 638 14.81 -33.80 -10.14
N GLU A 639 14.51 -32.80 -10.94
CA GLU A 639 15.50 -32.02 -11.68
C GLU A 639 16.03 -30.90 -10.79
N VAL A 640 17.36 -30.91 -10.54
CA VAL A 640 18.02 -29.87 -9.73
C VAL A 640 18.18 -28.61 -10.55
N LEU A 641 17.65 -27.50 -10.06
CA LEU A 641 17.73 -26.15 -10.68
C LEU A 641 18.74 -25.25 -9.95
N GLY A 642 18.98 -25.51 -8.67
CA GLY A 642 19.92 -24.72 -7.87
C GLY A 642 20.38 -25.42 -6.61
N ARG A 643 21.55 -25.03 -6.12
CA ARG A 643 22.19 -25.59 -4.92
C ARG A 643 22.60 -24.49 -3.97
N TYR A 644 22.77 -24.81 -2.71
CA TYR A 644 23.42 -23.92 -1.77
C TYR A 644 24.91 -23.76 -2.13
N GLN A 645 25.39 -22.54 -2.12
CA GLN A 645 26.78 -22.23 -2.45
C GLN A 645 27.71 -22.92 -1.46
N GLY A 646 28.75 -23.58 -2.00
CA GLY A 646 29.71 -24.32 -1.20
C GLY A 646 29.19 -25.63 -0.59
N SER A 647 28.07 -26.14 -1.06
CA SER A 647 27.44 -27.39 -0.61
C SER A 647 26.80 -28.13 -1.78
N ASP A 648 26.69 -29.47 -1.64
CA ASP A 648 25.94 -30.33 -2.56
C ASP A 648 24.42 -30.29 -2.28
N ALA A 649 24.00 -29.66 -1.21
CA ALA A 649 22.59 -29.57 -0.81
C ALA A 649 21.76 -28.84 -1.87
N VAL A 650 20.62 -29.42 -2.24
CA VAL A 650 19.73 -28.89 -3.27
C VAL A 650 18.83 -27.84 -2.66
N ALA A 651 18.92 -26.62 -3.21
CA ALA A 651 18.11 -25.46 -2.77
C ALA A 651 16.89 -25.23 -3.66
N VAL A 652 16.95 -25.57 -4.95
CA VAL A 652 15.84 -25.41 -5.89
C VAL A 652 15.73 -26.64 -6.76
N ALA A 653 14.55 -27.20 -6.86
CA ALA A 653 14.29 -28.35 -7.70
C ALA A 653 12.93 -28.27 -8.40
N ARG A 654 12.81 -29.02 -9.49
CA ARG A 654 11.60 -29.17 -10.28
C ARG A 654 11.19 -30.65 -10.34
N LYS A 655 9.90 -30.90 -10.14
CA LYS A 655 9.27 -32.20 -10.32
C LYS A 655 8.15 -32.10 -11.35
N LYS A 656 8.31 -32.80 -12.47
CA LYS A 656 7.30 -32.85 -13.52
C LYS A 656 6.32 -33.96 -13.23
N GLN A 657 5.06 -33.69 -13.32
CA GLN A 657 3.95 -34.64 -13.26
C GLN A 657 3.25 -34.67 -14.63
N PRO A 658 2.39 -35.64 -14.92
CA PRO A 658 1.74 -35.74 -16.22
C PRO A 658 0.89 -34.51 -16.60
N ASP A 659 0.30 -33.82 -15.63
CA ASP A 659 -0.66 -32.74 -15.83
C ASP A 659 -0.27 -31.40 -15.17
N TYR A 660 0.89 -31.33 -14.52
CA TYR A 660 1.42 -30.10 -13.92
C TYR A 660 2.93 -30.22 -13.64
N THR A 661 3.50 -29.11 -13.24
CA THR A 661 4.90 -29.06 -12.80
C THR A 661 4.99 -28.35 -11.46
N VAL A 662 5.72 -28.92 -10.50
CA VAL A 662 6.02 -28.26 -9.23
C VAL A 662 7.48 -27.82 -9.23
N VAL A 663 7.71 -26.56 -8.82
CA VAL A 663 9.04 -26.04 -8.47
C VAL A 663 9.01 -25.71 -6.98
N TYR A 664 10.01 -26.20 -6.26
CA TYR A 664 10.23 -25.81 -4.87
C TYR A 664 11.58 -25.15 -4.72
N ALA A 665 11.57 -23.95 -4.12
CA ALA A 665 12.75 -23.20 -3.76
C ALA A 665 12.82 -23.09 -2.23
N ALA A 666 13.83 -23.73 -1.63
CA ALA A 666 14.01 -23.79 -0.17
C ALA A 666 14.53 -22.48 0.46
N LEU A 667 14.76 -21.46 -0.35
CA LEU A 667 14.77 -20.02 -0.06
C LEU A 667 13.86 -19.34 -1.07
N PRO A 668 13.42 -18.09 -0.86
CA PRO A 668 12.65 -17.37 -1.87
C PRO A 668 13.36 -17.38 -3.22
N LEU A 669 12.66 -17.78 -4.28
CA LEU A 669 13.21 -17.90 -5.62
C LEU A 669 13.73 -16.54 -6.11
N ARG A 670 14.93 -16.54 -6.67
CA ARG A 670 15.61 -15.36 -7.18
C ARG A 670 16.05 -15.54 -8.63
N GLY A 671 16.22 -14.44 -9.30
CA GLY A 671 16.79 -14.32 -10.62
C GLY A 671 15.76 -14.22 -11.74
N PRO A 672 15.66 -13.05 -12.41
CA PRO A 672 14.70 -12.83 -13.49
C PRO A 672 14.90 -13.85 -14.64
N GLY A 673 16.13 -14.23 -14.97
CA GLY A 673 16.43 -15.22 -16.01
C GLY A 673 15.90 -16.62 -15.69
N MET A 674 15.92 -17.05 -14.41
CA MET A 674 15.34 -18.35 -14.01
C MET A 674 13.81 -18.27 -14.08
N MET A 675 13.20 -17.21 -13.57
CA MET A 675 11.75 -17.03 -13.66
C MET A 675 11.27 -16.98 -15.11
N ARG A 676 11.94 -16.23 -15.96
CA ARG A 676 11.66 -16.16 -17.41
C ARG A 676 11.70 -17.54 -18.06
N LYS A 677 12.73 -18.34 -17.75
CA LYS A 677 12.85 -19.72 -18.24
C LYS A 677 11.66 -20.57 -17.80
N LEU A 678 11.34 -20.57 -16.51
CA LEU A 678 10.25 -21.36 -15.95
C LEU A 678 8.88 -20.95 -16.50
N PHE A 679 8.61 -19.65 -16.58
CA PHE A 679 7.34 -19.12 -17.10
C PHE A 679 7.19 -19.40 -18.59
N ARG A 680 8.25 -19.23 -19.40
CA ARG A 680 8.25 -19.58 -20.81
C ARG A 680 7.98 -21.07 -21.04
N GLU A 681 8.62 -21.94 -20.28
CA GLU A 681 8.39 -23.40 -20.35
C GLU A 681 6.96 -23.80 -19.93
N ALA A 682 6.31 -23.01 -19.10
CA ALA A 682 4.90 -23.15 -18.74
C ALA A 682 3.93 -22.59 -19.80
N GLY A 683 4.45 -21.93 -20.83
CA GLY A 683 3.64 -21.32 -21.90
C GLY A 683 3.15 -19.90 -21.60
N ALA A 684 3.72 -19.22 -20.60
CA ALA A 684 3.44 -17.81 -20.37
C ALA A 684 4.10 -16.94 -21.44
N HIS A 685 3.43 -15.86 -21.81
CA HIS A 685 3.97 -14.92 -22.78
C HIS A 685 5.08 -14.07 -22.15
N ILE A 686 6.21 -13.97 -22.84
CA ILE A 686 7.37 -13.16 -22.43
C ILE A 686 7.50 -12.00 -23.42
N TYR A 687 7.28 -10.79 -22.93
CA TYR A 687 7.34 -9.58 -23.74
C TYR A 687 8.78 -9.15 -24.06
N ASN A 688 9.73 -9.41 -23.14
CA ASN A 688 11.13 -8.97 -23.31
C ASN A 688 12.09 -10.03 -22.72
N ASP A 689 13.18 -10.30 -23.44
CA ASP A 689 14.21 -11.25 -23.02
C ASP A 689 15.32 -10.63 -22.15
N ALA A 690 15.37 -9.28 -22.08
CA ALA A 690 16.27 -8.57 -21.19
C ALA A 690 15.69 -8.46 -19.77
N ASP A 691 16.54 -8.10 -18.81
CA ASP A 691 16.15 -7.92 -17.39
C ASP A 691 15.58 -6.50 -17.13
N ASP A 692 14.86 -5.95 -18.11
CA ASP A 692 14.13 -4.70 -17.96
C ASP A 692 12.81 -4.92 -17.22
N VAL A 693 12.28 -3.90 -16.59
CA VAL A 693 10.94 -3.94 -16.01
C VAL A 693 9.91 -3.97 -17.12
N VAL A 694 9.03 -4.95 -17.07
CA VAL A 694 7.87 -5.07 -17.98
C VAL A 694 6.58 -4.96 -17.16
N ILE A 695 5.69 -4.06 -17.61
CA ILE A 695 4.34 -3.89 -17.06
C ILE A 695 3.38 -3.95 -18.23
N ALA A 696 2.54 -4.98 -18.30
CA ALA A 696 1.60 -5.15 -19.41
C ALA A 696 0.18 -5.41 -18.88
N GLY A 697 -0.79 -4.83 -19.59
CA GLY A 697 -2.22 -4.93 -19.31
C GLY A 697 -2.95 -3.63 -19.59
N GLY A 698 -4.27 -3.71 -19.79
CA GLY A 698 -5.08 -2.54 -20.11
C GLY A 698 -4.81 -1.95 -21.50
N GLY A 699 -4.28 -2.78 -22.42
CA GLY A 699 -3.96 -2.40 -23.78
C GLY A 699 -2.59 -1.75 -23.96
N ILE A 700 -1.73 -1.78 -22.94
CA ILE A 700 -0.37 -1.22 -23.01
C ILE A 700 0.71 -2.25 -22.64
N VAL A 701 1.90 -2.04 -23.18
CA VAL A 701 3.15 -2.69 -22.73
C VAL A 701 4.17 -1.61 -22.41
N CYS A 702 4.57 -1.55 -21.16
CA CYS A 702 5.62 -0.66 -20.68
C CYS A 702 6.92 -1.45 -20.53
N VAL A 703 8.02 -0.85 -20.98
CA VAL A 703 9.38 -1.35 -20.80
C VAL A 703 10.21 -0.23 -20.17
N ALA A 704 10.83 -0.51 -19.02
CA ALA A 704 11.68 0.44 -18.33
C ALA A 704 13.06 -0.15 -18.09
N THR A 705 14.10 0.57 -18.55
CA THR A 705 15.50 0.17 -18.45
C THR A 705 16.15 0.80 -17.23
N ARG A 706 17.05 0.06 -16.59
CA ARG A 706 17.89 0.59 -15.48
C ARG A 706 18.86 1.65 -16.00
N GLU A 707 19.36 2.48 -15.09
CA GLU A 707 20.35 3.53 -15.40
C GLU A 707 21.70 3.01 -15.91
N ASP A 708 22.01 1.73 -15.65
CA ASP A 708 23.22 1.05 -16.11
C ASP A 708 22.98 0.14 -17.33
N ALA A 709 21.76 0.13 -17.87
CA ALA A 709 21.35 -0.76 -18.96
C ALA A 709 20.69 0.00 -20.10
N GLY A 710 21.13 -0.26 -21.31
CA GLY A 710 20.57 0.33 -22.54
C GLY A 710 20.85 -0.54 -23.75
N GLY A 711 20.49 -0.06 -24.94
CA GLY A 711 20.73 -0.73 -26.21
C GLY A 711 19.46 -1.38 -26.82
N PRO A 712 19.64 -2.19 -27.88
CA PRO A 712 18.52 -2.74 -28.63
C PRO A 712 17.68 -3.71 -27.82
N ARG A 713 16.38 -3.63 -27.97
CA ARG A 713 15.37 -4.53 -27.38
C ARG A 713 14.38 -4.95 -28.45
N THR A 714 14.00 -6.21 -28.44
CA THR A 714 12.90 -6.74 -29.24
C THR A 714 11.73 -7.03 -28.31
N ILE A 715 10.64 -6.30 -28.46
CA ILE A 715 9.43 -6.48 -27.66
C ILE A 715 8.45 -7.36 -28.44
N HIS A 716 8.09 -8.49 -27.84
CA HIS A 716 7.17 -9.48 -28.42
C HIS A 716 5.75 -9.19 -27.93
N LEU A 717 4.87 -8.76 -28.82
CA LEU A 717 3.46 -8.54 -28.48
C LEU A 717 2.66 -9.85 -28.59
N ARG A 718 1.55 -9.98 -27.85
CA ARG A 718 0.73 -11.20 -27.84
C ARG A 718 0.14 -11.57 -29.19
N ASN A 719 -0.09 -10.61 -30.06
CA ASN A 719 -0.56 -10.84 -31.43
C ASN A 719 0.54 -11.35 -32.39
N GLY A 720 1.75 -11.59 -31.90
CA GLY A 720 2.89 -12.07 -32.67
C GLY A 720 3.73 -10.99 -33.34
N LYS A 721 3.33 -9.71 -33.24
CA LYS A 721 4.14 -8.59 -33.73
C LYS A 721 5.38 -8.42 -32.86
N GLN A 722 6.49 -8.01 -33.47
CA GLN A 722 7.73 -7.63 -32.80
C GLN A 722 7.98 -6.14 -33.02
N VAL A 723 8.40 -5.46 -31.97
CA VAL A 723 8.77 -4.04 -32.00
C VAL A 723 10.22 -3.91 -31.58
N GLU A 724 11.04 -3.35 -32.46
CA GLU A 724 12.44 -3.05 -32.16
C GLU A 724 12.55 -1.67 -31.51
N LEU A 725 13.19 -1.60 -30.37
CA LEU A 725 13.47 -0.37 -29.63
C LEU A 725 14.97 -0.24 -29.38
N ASP A 726 15.49 0.96 -29.48
CA ASP A 726 16.84 1.29 -28.99
C ASP A 726 16.71 2.07 -27.69
N MET A 727 16.70 1.36 -26.58
CA MET A 727 16.45 1.91 -25.25
C MET A 727 17.68 2.63 -24.72
N LYS A 728 17.48 3.84 -24.22
CA LYS A 728 18.52 4.55 -23.45
C LYS A 728 18.50 4.07 -21.99
N PRO A 729 19.65 4.12 -21.28
CA PRO A 729 19.67 3.87 -19.83
C PRO A 729 18.71 4.76 -19.06
N GLY A 730 17.99 4.19 -18.08
CA GLY A 730 17.09 4.93 -17.21
C GLY A 730 15.83 5.49 -17.90
N THR A 731 15.42 4.94 -19.05
CA THR A 731 14.24 5.41 -19.78
C THR A 731 13.07 4.43 -19.70
N THR A 732 11.88 4.96 -19.89
CA THR A 732 10.63 4.20 -19.92
C THR A 732 9.87 4.50 -21.21
N VAL A 733 9.52 3.43 -21.95
CA VAL A 733 8.71 3.48 -23.17
C VAL A 733 7.41 2.71 -22.92
N ILE A 734 6.29 3.27 -23.37
CA ILE A 734 4.98 2.61 -23.35
C ILE A 734 4.49 2.43 -24.79
N LEU A 735 4.15 1.20 -25.13
CA LEU A 735 3.61 0.80 -26.42
C LEU A 735 2.12 0.49 -26.30
N ASP A 736 1.38 0.70 -27.37
CA ASP A 736 0.07 0.08 -27.58
C ASP A 736 0.25 -1.42 -27.84
N GLU A 737 -0.41 -2.27 -27.05
CA GLU A 737 -0.23 -3.73 -27.12
C GLU A 737 -0.75 -4.34 -28.44
N HIS A 738 -1.73 -3.72 -29.08
CA HIS A 738 -2.35 -4.23 -30.31
C HIS A 738 -1.60 -3.76 -31.57
N THR A 739 -1.22 -2.49 -31.60
CA THR A 739 -0.59 -1.89 -32.77
C THR A 739 0.93 -1.88 -32.72
N GLY A 740 1.52 -1.90 -31.52
CA GLY A 740 2.95 -1.71 -31.28
C GLY A 740 3.41 -0.27 -31.55
N GLU A 741 2.50 0.68 -31.64
CA GLU A 741 2.85 2.09 -31.71
C GLU A 741 3.39 2.58 -30.38
N ILE A 742 4.38 3.46 -30.43
CA ILE A 742 4.92 4.12 -29.25
C ILE A 742 3.93 5.19 -28.78
N LEU A 743 3.35 4.95 -27.61
CA LEU A 743 2.43 5.90 -26.98
C LEU A 743 3.20 6.95 -26.17
N PHE A 744 4.27 6.53 -25.48
CA PHE A 744 5.12 7.39 -24.64
C PHE A 744 6.59 6.96 -24.76
N ASP A 745 7.50 7.92 -25.05
CA ASP A 745 8.94 7.72 -25.24
C ASP A 745 9.79 8.89 -24.71
#